data_9701cba4ab9e4747535071db0e6d2f08
#
_entry.id   9701cba4ab9e4747535071db0e6d2f08
#
_cell.length_a   1.000
_cell.length_b   1.000
_cell.length_c   1.000
_cell.angle_alpha   90.00
_cell.angle_beta   90.00
_cell.angle_gamma   90.00
#
_symmetry.space_group_name_H-M   'P 1'
#
loop_
_entity.id
_entity.type
_entity.pdbx_description
1 polymer ?
#
loop_
_entity_poly.entity_id
_entity_poly.type
_entity_poly.pdbx_seq_one_letter_code
_entity_poly.pdbx_strand_id
1 'polypeptide(L)'
;MTTRAPTLIRTHHTIGRAGEYFDARELAAQTGQHATAFARVALKELVDNGLDAAETAGVAPEIEIEIEVNDDTIRLRIGDNGPGLAPDVLERILDFNTRTSDKSRYRSPTRGAQGNALKTVIGIPTALGGDEPIIIEACGQRHTIRPRLDAAGNVDTGHEITSGPRTMGTQVELTLPGAGQELDPVWWARAFALSNRHATISVRITDHRTAIMHAQSEVSDCDDSYQRSVEFPGAWQKWRPSDPTSPHWYSVSALASLVDAEIAHGRTNGTGGKLLRDFVREFMGLTGTAKAKQVCTVLPHARRVGDLDGDVGALLTAMQAASRPPKPPVLGAIGKEHLQSCVDRWYGIRQSWYARDAVLDGGIPIIVEAFVAETDAPGGLTTAVNFSPTFGDPLANSLLDADKVSGFGAAGLLRACSVETGPARPGNPTYTAVLHIICPSLTFLDRGKSRLDPSPTLVAAATTAIWKTAKTAWSDAERRRKDVAKAARHREAAYRSRAASEWTVKNAAFAVMEQAWSQATDGGAWPASARTVFYQARPLMQRLTDKPINDVYFTQNLLPEYERRMGKLAGVYYEPRGTLYEPHTGRPVPLGTQQVEDYHLPPWTYDKILYIEKQGLWPVLEQAQLGERYDMAIIAGAGFASVAARTLLAEVAPDCTVFVVHDADPAGYNIALTLREETARMPDHRIDVIDIGLTLGEAEALGLIPETFTRASQLPARLLPHLGEIERRLWKADQPTSRVSAICERVELNALTTLQLVTHITQALDRHGATAKVVPDAATITAEAASRIRARVSSRIDEVLRELIDVDILALTIGAEITAQAEPLTPEAVRARIEPALPIDWRTWTGIWAASAVEQADDVITDTLHVAIRQAMAA
;
A
#
# COMPACT_ATOMS: atom_id res chain seq x y z
N MET A 1 -30.31 46.71 -27.88
CA MET A 1 -29.01 46.34 -28.53
C MET A 1 -28.09 45.85 -27.43
N THR A 2 -27.98 44.50 -27.28
CA THR A 2 -27.05 43.85 -26.34
C THR A 2 -25.67 43.87 -27.01
N THR A 3 -24.79 44.71 -26.52
CA THR A 3 -23.37 44.72 -26.92
C THR A 3 -22.75 43.41 -26.47
N ARG A 4 -22.46 42.56 -27.45
CA ARG A 4 -21.69 41.30 -27.24
C ARG A 4 -20.29 41.70 -26.74
N ALA A 5 -19.87 41.16 -25.59
CA ALA A 5 -18.52 41.35 -25.08
C ALA A 5 -17.49 40.99 -26.16
N PRO A 6 -16.37 41.74 -26.28
CA PRO A 6 -15.38 41.45 -27.30
C PRO A 6 -14.77 40.06 -27.02
N THR A 7 -14.71 39.20 -28.05
CA THR A 7 -14.11 37.87 -28.00
C THR A 7 -12.59 38.04 -27.90
N LEU A 8 -11.97 37.48 -26.85
CA LEU A 8 -10.52 37.46 -26.69
C LEU A 8 -9.91 36.52 -27.75
N ILE A 9 -9.12 37.05 -28.66
CA ILE A 9 -8.29 36.29 -29.60
C ILE A 9 -6.97 35.96 -28.92
N ARG A 10 -6.76 34.69 -28.63
CA ARG A 10 -5.54 34.21 -27.98
C ARG A 10 -4.46 33.91 -29.03
N THR A 11 -3.25 34.36 -28.78
CA THR A 11 -2.07 34.04 -29.58
C THR A 11 -1.40 32.79 -29.02
N HIS A 12 -0.99 31.85 -29.89
CA HIS A 12 -0.20 30.69 -29.50
C HIS A 12 1.28 31.11 -29.36
N HIS A 13 1.84 30.97 -28.17
CA HIS A 13 3.26 31.20 -27.92
C HIS A 13 3.98 29.86 -27.84
N THR A 14 5.13 29.73 -28.49
CA THR A 14 6.02 28.58 -28.37
C THR A 14 7.02 28.87 -27.27
N ILE A 15 7.07 28.01 -26.25
CA ILE A 15 7.98 28.10 -25.09
C ILE A 15 8.89 26.88 -25.13
N GLY A 16 10.22 27.08 -24.99
CA GLY A 16 11.21 26.01 -24.91
C GLY A 16 11.03 25.17 -23.64
N ARG A 17 11.13 23.85 -23.75
CA ARG A 17 11.01 22.94 -22.59
C ARG A 17 12.21 22.99 -21.64
N ALA A 18 13.34 23.55 -22.06
CA ALA A 18 14.50 23.75 -21.22
C ALA A 18 14.19 24.57 -19.96
N GLY A 19 13.27 25.54 -20.07
CA GLY A 19 12.80 26.35 -18.96
C GLY A 19 12.14 25.58 -17.82
N GLU A 20 11.63 24.36 -18.09
CA GLU A 20 10.99 23.50 -17.08
C GLU A 20 11.95 23.14 -15.91
N TYR A 21 13.27 23.12 -16.14
CA TYR A 21 14.26 22.87 -15.08
C TYR A 21 14.50 24.06 -14.15
N PHE A 22 13.97 25.22 -14.48
CA PHE A 22 14.17 26.47 -13.75
C PHE A 22 12.85 27.05 -13.19
N ASP A 23 11.77 26.25 -13.27
CA ASP A 23 10.49 26.54 -12.65
C ASP A 23 10.25 25.63 -11.45
N ALA A 24 9.91 26.22 -10.29
CA ALA A 24 9.78 25.46 -9.05
C ALA A 24 8.58 24.46 -9.07
N ARG A 25 7.51 24.76 -9.83
CA ARG A 25 6.35 23.85 -9.96
C ARG A 25 6.69 22.66 -10.86
N GLU A 26 7.37 22.91 -11.96
CA GLU A 26 7.83 21.86 -12.87
C GLU A 26 8.87 20.95 -12.20
N LEU A 27 9.82 21.54 -11.44
CA LEU A 27 10.77 20.77 -10.65
C LEU A 27 10.06 19.94 -9.55
N ALA A 28 9.05 20.50 -8.91
CA ALA A 28 8.26 19.73 -7.93
C ALA A 28 7.55 18.54 -8.59
N ALA A 29 7.00 18.71 -9.80
CA ALA A 29 6.40 17.62 -10.58
C ALA A 29 7.44 16.57 -11.03
N GLN A 30 8.66 17.01 -11.36
CA GLN A 30 9.76 16.12 -11.77
C GLN A 30 10.36 15.34 -10.61
N THR A 31 10.55 15.99 -9.45
CA THR A 31 11.18 15.40 -8.26
C THR A 31 10.20 14.70 -7.32
N GLY A 32 8.90 14.97 -7.46
CA GLY A 32 7.89 14.50 -6.51
C GLY A 32 8.02 15.15 -5.13
N GLN A 33 8.81 16.23 -5.00
CA GLN A 33 9.09 16.92 -3.75
C GLN A 33 8.63 18.38 -3.82
N HIS A 34 8.12 18.90 -2.71
CA HIS A 34 7.77 20.32 -2.60
C HIS A 34 9.02 21.21 -2.68
N ALA A 35 8.89 22.46 -3.11
CA ALA A 35 10.00 23.38 -3.24
C ALA A 35 10.80 23.58 -1.93
N THR A 36 10.16 23.47 -0.78
CA THR A 36 10.83 23.48 0.55
C THR A 36 11.83 22.33 0.75
N ALA A 37 11.74 21.28 -0.03
CA ALA A 37 12.61 20.11 0.05
C ALA A 37 13.74 20.10 -1.00
N PHE A 38 13.89 21.14 -1.82
CA PHE A 38 14.85 21.14 -2.92
C PHE A 38 16.31 21.08 -2.47
N ALA A 39 16.64 21.62 -1.29
CA ALA A 39 17.97 21.44 -0.71
C ALA A 39 18.28 19.94 -0.45
N ARG A 40 17.31 19.17 0.06
CA ARG A 40 17.45 17.71 0.26
C ARG A 40 17.54 16.95 -1.07
N VAL A 41 16.82 17.40 -2.10
CA VAL A 41 16.89 16.82 -3.44
C VAL A 41 18.28 16.98 -4.01
N ALA A 42 18.85 18.22 -3.95
CA ALA A 42 20.19 18.48 -4.44
C ALA A 42 21.25 17.63 -3.71
N LEU A 43 21.20 17.60 -2.38
CA LEU A 43 22.10 16.78 -1.56
C LEU A 43 22.03 15.30 -1.95
N LYS A 44 20.80 14.74 -2.01
CA LYS A 44 20.60 13.32 -2.33
C LYS A 44 21.13 12.96 -3.72
N GLU A 45 20.78 13.73 -4.75
CA GLU A 45 21.18 13.43 -6.12
C GLU A 45 22.70 13.53 -6.31
N LEU A 46 23.36 14.49 -5.65
CA LEU A 46 24.82 14.64 -5.73
C LEU A 46 25.55 13.50 -5.01
N VAL A 47 25.09 13.08 -3.83
CA VAL A 47 25.66 11.93 -3.11
C VAL A 47 25.47 10.64 -3.91
N ASP A 48 24.29 10.40 -4.46
CA ASP A 48 24.03 9.22 -5.31
C ASP A 48 24.96 9.18 -6.54
N ASN A 49 25.16 10.33 -7.19
CA ASN A 49 26.08 10.43 -8.34
C ASN A 49 27.54 10.16 -7.94
N GLY A 50 28.00 10.68 -6.81
CA GLY A 50 29.37 10.46 -6.31
C GLY A 50 29.60 8.98 -5.96
N LEU A 51 28.65 8.34 -5.29
CA LEU A 51 28.70 6.91 -4.99
C LEU A 51 28.78 6.06 -6.27
N ASP A 52 27.92 6.34 -7.24
CA ASP A 52 27.89 5.62 -8.51
C ASP A 52 29.18 5.83 -9.33
N ALA A 53 29.76 7.02 -9.28
CA ALA A 53 31.00 7.35 -9.97
C ALA A 53 32.19 6.57 -9.40
N ALA A 54 32.38 6.57 -8.08
CA ALA A 54 33.42 5.83 -7.40
C ALA A 54 33.27 4.29 -7.60
N GLU A 55 32.04 3.77 -7.46
CA GLU A 55 31.74 2.35 -7.71
C GLU A 55 32.02 1.92 -9.14
N THR A 56 31.71 2.77 -10.12
CA THR A 56 31.98 2.50 -11.54
C THR A 56 33.50 2.45 -11.81
N ALA A 57 34.27 3.29 -11.14
CA ALA A 57 35.72 3.27 -11.19
C ALA A 57 36.34 2.12 -10.38
N GLY A 58 35.56 1.40 -9.58
CA GLY A 58 36.02 0.30 -8.73
C GLY A 58 36.85 0.75 -7.52
N VAL A 59 36.66 1.98 -7.08
CA VAL A 59 37.28 2.54 -5.86
C VAL A 59 36.28 2.60 -4.71
N ALA A 60 36.76 2.51 -3.47
CA ALA A 60 35.92 2.68 -2.30
C ALA A 60 35.38 4.11 -2.25
N PRO A 61 34.07 4.34 -2.22
CA PRO A 61 33.52 5.68 -2.24
C PRO A 61 33.90 6.47 -0.98
N GLU A 62 34.33 7.70 -1.18
CA GLU A 62 34.57 8.72 -0.16
C GLU A 62 33.78 9.96 -0.56
N ILE A 63 32.76 10.29 0.25
CA ILE A 63 31.84 11.41 -0.02
C ILE A 63 32.01 12.45 1.07
N GLU A 64 32.26 13.68 0.64
CA GLU A 64 32.39 14.85 1.49
C GLU A 64 31.17 15.73 1.34
N ILE A 65 30.46 16.00 2.43
CA ILE A 65 29.28 16.86 2.48
C ILE A 65 29.63 18.06 3.35
N GLU A 66 29.72 19.23 2.76
CA GLU A 66 29.96 20.49 3.48
C GLU A 66 28.73 21.40 3.29
N ILE A 67 28.24 21.93 4.39
CA ILE A 67 27.05 22.79 4.40
C ILE A 67 27.32 24.01 5.26
N GLU A 68 27.16 25.19 4.65
CA GLU A 68 27.19 26.46 5.37
C GLU A 68 25.77 27.07 5.35
N VAL A 69 25.21 27.33 6.53
CA VAL A 69 23.89 27.91 6.69
C VAL A 69 24.02 29.34 7.21
N ASN A 70 23.49 30.31 6.46
CA ASN A 70 23.39 31.70 6.83
C ASN A 70 21.93 32.09 7.01
N ASP A 71 21.60 33.29 7.46
CA ASP A 71 20.23 33.76 7.70
C ASP A 71 19.34 33.60 6.47
N ASP A 72 19.85 33.94 5.28
CA ASP A 72 19.10 33.97 4.02
C ASP A 72 19.51 32.88 3.01
N THR A 73 20.66 32.20 3.21
CA THR A 73 21.21 31.26 2.23
C THR A 73 21.73 29.97 2.84
N ILE A 74 21.66 28.89 2.05
CA ILE A 74 22.28 27.60 2.34
C ILE A 74 23.26 27.31 1.20
N ARG A 75 24.54 27.15 1.52
CA ARG A 75 25.58 26.69 0.59
C ARG A 75 25.82 25.21 0.80
N LEU A 76 25.65 24.43 -0.27
CA LEU A 76 25.91 22.99 -0.32
C LEU A 76 27.16 22.76 -1.17
N ARG A 77 28.14 22.03 -0.63
CA ARG A 77 29.31 21.54 -1.33
C ARG A 77 29.46 20.05 -1.13
N ILE A 78 29.33 19.28 -2.22
CA ILE A 78 29.42 17.82 -2.18
C ILE A 78 30.58 17.38 -3.09
N GLY A 79 31.52 16.62 -2.51
CA GLY A 79 32.68 16.07 -3.18
C GLY A 79 32.69 14.54 -3.18
N ASP A 80 33.26 13.94 -4.23
CA ASP A 80 33.48 12.50 -4.36
C ASP A 80 34.94 12.21 -4.79
N ASN A 81 35.38 10.97 -4.66
CA ASN A 81 36.67 10.46 -5.07
C ASN A 81 36.60 9.59 -6.34
N GLY A 82 35.54 9.73 -7.15
CA GLY A 82 35.39 9.04 -8.43
C GLY A 82 36.40 9.51 -9.51
N PRO A 83 36.20 9.14 -10.77
CA PRO A 83 37.12 9.50 -11.87
C PRO A 83 37.02 10.98 -12.27
N GLY A 84 36.05 11.72 -11.76
CA GLY A 84 35.72 13.08 -12.19
C GLY A 84 34.79 13.15 -13.39
N LEU A 85 34.01 14.22 -13.47
CA LEU A 85 33.09 14.50 -14.58
C LEU A 85 33.87 15.07 -15.77
N ALA A 86 33.94 14.32 -16.87
CA ALA A 86 34.67 14.75 -18.07
C ALA A 86 34.02 16.00 -18.72
N PRO A 87 34.83 16.97 -19.25
CA PRO A 87 34.29 18.22 -19.80
C PRO A 87 33.24 18.05 -20.90
N ASP A 88 33.46 17.09 -21.82
CA ASP A 88 32.54 16.79 -22.91
C ASP A 88 31.21 16.18 -22.42
N VAL A 89 31.21 15.49 -21.28
CA VAL A 89 30.00 14.99 -20.62
C VAL A 89 29.24 16.15 -20.00
N LEU A 90 29.96 17.08 -19.33
CA LEU A 90 29.33 18.26 -18.73
C LEU A 90 28.68 19.16 -19.80
N GLU A 91 29.34 19.41 -20.93
CA GLU A 91 28.75 20.16 -22.05
C GLU A 91 27.42 19.55 -22.52
N ARG A 92 27.35 18.21 -22.64
CA ARG A 92 26.14 17.53 -23.00
C ARG A 92 25.07 17.60 -21.91
N ILE A 93 25.43 17.66 -20.64
CA ILE A 93 24.52 17.84 -19.52
C ILE A 93 23.93 19.26 -19.55
N LEU A 94 24.71 20.27 -19.94
CA LEU A 94 24.24 21.65 -20.02
C LEU A 94 23.29 21.92 -21.19
N ASP A 95 23.13 21.01 -22.14
CA ASP A 95 22.02 21.04 -23.09
C ASP A 95 20.73 20.54 -22.44
N PHE A 96 19.90 21.46 -21.94
CA PHE A 96 18.64 21.15 -21.23
C PHE A 96 17.54 20.60 -22.14
N ASN A 97 17.70 20.63 -23.46
CA ASN A 97 16.73 20.07 -24.42
C ASN A 97 16.92 18.55 -24.63
N THR A 98 18.07 17.99 -24.27
CA THR A 98 18.41 16.59 -24.47
C THR A 98 18.53 15.85 -23.13
N ARG A 99 18.46 14.53 -23.15
CA ARG A 99 18.75 13.65 -22.00
C ARG A 99 20.05 12.92 -22.24
N THR A 100 20.98 13.04 -21.31
CA THR A 100 22.26 12.33 -21.36
C THR A 100 22.35 11.35 -20.21
N SER A 101 22.37 10.04 -20.50
CA SER A 101 22.56 9.00 -19.49
C SER A 101 23.14 7.74 -20.13
N ASP A 102 24.17 7.20 -19.52
CA ASP A 102 24.76 5.90 -19.86
C ASP A 102 24.00 4.70 -19.26
N LYS A 103 23.07 4.95 -18.34
CA LYS A 103 22.32 3.95 -17.57
C LYS A 103 20.85 3.79 -18.00
N SER A 104 20.28 4.76 -18.74
CA SER A 104 18.82 4.89 -18.92
C SER A 104 18.14 3.72 -19.62
N ARG A 105 18.85 2.94 -20.41
CA ARG A 105 18.34 1.78 -21.17
C ARG A 105 18.81 0.43 -20.60
N TYR A 106 19.83 0.44 -19.74
CA TYR A 106 20.30 -0.78 -19.10
C TYR A 106 19.45 -1.12 -17.87
N ARG A 107 19.10 -2.41 -17.74
CA ARG A 107 18.47 -2.93 -16.52
C ARG A 107 19.55 -3.30 -15.52
N SER A 108 19.58 -2.59 -14.42
CA SER A 108 20.49 -2.90 -13.31
C SER A 108 19.99 -2.25 -12.01
N PRO A 109 20.37 -2.76 -10.83
CA PRO A 109 19.97 -2.19 -9.55
C PRO A 109 20.79 -0.94 -9.22
N THR A 110 20.65 0.11 -10.04
CA THR A 110 21.31 1.41 -9.89
C THR A 110 20.46 2.40 -9.12
N ARG A 111 21.10 3.39 -8.50
CA ARG A 111 20.44 4.49 -7.76
C ARG A 111 19.66 5.42 -8.70
N GLY A 112 20.18 5.70 -9.87
CA GLY A 112 19.56 6.55 -10.86
C GLY A 112 19.87 6.11 -12.30
N ALA A 113 18.91 6.32 -13.23
CA ALA A 113 19.11 5.98 -14.63
C ALA A 113 18.56 7.02 -15.61
N GLN A 114 17.83 8.07 -15.16
CA GLN A 114 17.09 8.96 -16.07
C GLN A 114 17.94 10.03 -16.76
N GLY A 115 19.15 10.34 -16.26
CA GLY A 115 20.06 11.35 -16.84
C GLY A 115 19.62 12.82 -16.65
N ASN A 116 18.70 13.09 -15.73
CA ASN A 116 18.21 14.43 -15.43
C ASN A 116 18.69 14.96 -14.08
N ALA A 117 19.29 14.13 -13.22
CA ALA A 117 19.62 14.47 -11.84
C ALA A 117 20.47 15.76 -11.74
N LEU A 118 21.59 15.83 -12.48
CA LEU A 118 22.46 17.00 -12.43
C LEU A 118 21.80 18.23 -13.06
N LYS A 119 20.97 18.09 -14.10
CA LYS A 119 20.16 19.19 -14.67
C LYS A 119 19.17 19.75 -13.64
N THR A 120 18.51 18.88 -12.91
CA THR A 120 17.62 19.26 -11.80
C THR A 120 18.40 20.04 -10.73
N VAL A 121 19.55 19.54 -10.32
CA VAL A 121 20.42 20.22 -9.33
C VAL A 121 20.85 21.61 -9.82
N ILE A 122 21.26 21.73 -11.08
CA ILE A 122 21.66 23.02 -11.68
C ILE A 122 20.46 24.00 -11.75
N GLY A 123 19.24 23.50 -11.96
CA GLY A 123 18.04 24.33 -12.05
C GLY A 123 17.51 24.83 -10.71
N ILE A 124 17.72 24.08 -9.63
CA ILE A 124 17.16 24.36 -8.30
C ILE A 124 17.45 25.77 -7.77
N PRO A 125 18.72 26.29 -7.77
CA PRO A 125 18.99 27.64 -7.26
C PRO A 125 18.15 28.71 -7.94
N THR A 126 18.14 28.72 -9.27
CA THR A 126 17.38 29.68 -10.08
C THR A 126 15.87 29.52 -9.89
N ALA A 127 15.37 28.29 -9.82
CA ALA A 127 13.95 28.02 -9.56
C ALA A 127 13.46 28.54 -8.20
N LEU A 128 14.35 28.64 -7.22
CA LEU A 128 14.09 29.24 -5.91
C LEU A 128 14.36 30.76 -5.87
N GLY A 129 14.75 31.36 -6.98
CA GLY A 129 15.03 32.80 -7.08
C GLY A 129 16.47 33.19 -6.71
N GLY A 130 17.38 32.23 -6.62
CA GLY A 130 18.82 32.48 -6.42
C GLY A 130 19.51 32.86 -7.73
N ASP A 131 20.58 33.66 -7.65
CA ASP A 131 21.36 34.15 -8.75
C ASP A 131 22.88 33.81 -8.67
N GLU A 132 23.27 33.15 -7.59
CA GLU A 132 24.61 32.67 -7.39
C GLU A 132 24.99 31.56 -8.40
N PRO A 133 26.27 31.54 -8.85
CA PRO A 133 26.69 30.52 -9.80
C PRO A 133 26.77 29.13 -9.15
N ILE A 134 26.51 28.13 -9.97
CA ILE A 134 26.84 26.74 -9.63
C ILE A 134 28.30 26.53 -10.05
N ILE A 135 29.10 25.93 -9.14
CA ILE A 135 30.51 25.64 -9.40
C ILE A 135 30.71 24.13 -9.44
N ILE A 136 31.32 23.64 -10.51
CA ILE A 136 31.70 22.24 -10.64
C ILE A 136 33.21 22.15 -10.85
N GLU A 137 33.91 21.45 -9.95
CA GLU A 137 35.34 21.18 -10.07
C GLU A 137 35.58 19.71 -10.37
N ALA A 138 36.20 19.42 -11.50
CA ALA A 138 36.53 18.06 -11.92
C ALA A 138 37.67 18.08 -12.98
N CYS A 139 38.45 17.03 -13.03
CA CYS A 139 39.48 16.84 -14.07
C CYS A 139 40.45 18.02 -14.22
N GLY A 140 40.78 18.71 -13.14
CA GLY A 140 41.67 19.88 -13.12
C GLY A 140 41.04 21.18 -13.69
N GLN A 141 39.73 21.19 -13.90
CA GLN A 141 38.98 22.34 -14.37
C GLN A 141 37.94 22.79 -13.34
N ARG A 142 37.65 24.10 -13.35
CA ARG A 142 36.58 24.74 -12.60
C ARG A 142 35.61 25.32 -13.59
N HIS A 143 34.40 24.81 -13.56
CA HIS A 143 33.28 25.24 -14.38
C HIS A 143 32.35 26.12 -13.53
N THR A 144 32.15 27.37 -13.96
CA THR A 144 31.23 28.33 -13.34
C THR A 144 30.02 28.46 -14.27
N ILE A 145 28.84 28.09 -13.77
CA ILE A 145 27.61 28.00 -14.53
C ILE A 145 26.59 29.01 -13.97
N ARG A 146 26.11 29.94 -14.82
CA ARG A 146 25.13 30.97 -14.47
C ARG A 146 23.91 30.87 -15.39
N PRO A 147 22.97 30.01 -15.11
CA PRO A 147 21.79 29.85 -15.97
C PRO A 147 20.95 31.14 -16.03
N ARG A 148 20.56 31.53 -17.24
CA ARG A 148 19.65 32.63 -17.49
C ARG A 148 18.58 32.23 -18.47
N LEU A 149 17.34 32.60 -18.19
CA LEU A 149 16.19 32.34 -19.05
C LEU A 149 15.83 33.59 -19.82
N ASP A 150 15.62 33.43 -21.12
CA ASP A 150 14.98 34.46 -21.92
C ASP A 150 13.43 34.41 -21.79
N ALA A 151 12.75 35.42 -22.36
CA ALA A 151 11.29 35.49 -22.33
C ALA A 151 10.59 34.34 -23.10
N ALA A 152 11.31 33.60 -23.94
CA ALA A 152 10.83 32.43 -24.67
C ALA A 152 11.13 31.10 -23.96
N GLY A 153 11.75 31.14 -22.75
CA GLY A 153 12.12 29.96 -21.98
C GLY A 153 13.35 29.22 -22.49
N ASN A 154 14.14 29.84 -23.37
CA ASN A 154 15.45 29.31 -23.74
C ASN A 154 16.45 29.57 -22.61
N VAL A 155 17.37 28.64 -22.42
CA VAL A 155 18.38 28.68 -21.36
C VAL A 155 19.74 29.04 -21.96
N ASP A 156 20.31 30.14 -21.48
CA ASP A 156 21.74 30.45 -21.60
C ASP A 156 22.43 30.03 -20.32
N THR A 157 23.36 29.10 -20.39
CA THR A 157 24.06 28.56 -19.22
C THR A 157 25.13 29.47 -18.64
N GLY A 158 25.58 30.49 -19.39
CA GLY A 158 26.64 31.39 -18.96
C GLY A 158 27.88 30.61 -18.49
N HIS A 159 28.30 29.57 -19.23
CA HIS A 159 29.31 28.60 -18.82
C HIS A 159 30.72 29.14 -19.07
N GLU A 160 31.51 29.29 -17.99
CA GLU A 160 32.90 29.72 -18.00
C GLU A 160 33.79 28.60 -17.45
N ILE A 161 34.92 28.37 -18.06
CA ILE A 161 35.89 27.33 -17.70
C ILE A 161 37.24 27.96 -17.34
N THR A 162 37.75 27.61 -16.17
CA THR A 162 39.11 28.01 -15.71
C THR A 162 39.83 26.78 -15.17
N SER A 163 41.15 26.91 -14.90
CA SER A 163 41.87 25.84 -14.20
C SER A 163 41.37 25.70 -12.76
N GLY A 164 41.17 24.46 -12.31
CA GLY A 164 40.67 24.09 -10.96
C GLY A 164 41.65 23.21 -10.21
N PRO A 165 41.60 23.20 -8.88
CA PRO A 165 42.51 22.41 -8.05
C PRO A 165 42.19 20.91 -8.04
N ARG A 166 40.90 20.50 -8.31
CA ARG A 166 40.44 19.12 -8.17
C ARG A 166 40.76 18.29 -9.42
N THR A 167 41.78 17.45 -9.31
CA THR A 167 42.26 16.57 -10.42
C THR A 167 41.59 15.17 -10.35
N MET A 168 41.10 14.74 -9.18
CA MET A 168 40.43 13.48 -8.93
C MET A 168 39.04 13.73 -8.30
N GLY A 169 38.06 12.96 -8.72
CA GLY A 169 36.69 13.13 -8.27
C GLY A 169 35.96 14.35 -8.86
N THR A 170 34.75 14.56 -8.44
CA THR A 170 33.93 15.74 -8.77
C THR A 170 33.55 16.45 -7.48
N GLN A 171 33.53 17.76 -7.48
CA GLN A 171 32.95 18.58 -6.43
C GLN A 171 31.92 19.52 -7.05
N VAL A 172 30.73 19.57 -6.49
CA VAL A 172 29.65 20.47 -6.88
C VAL A 172 29.33 21.40 -5.72
N GLU A 173 29.32 22.70 -6.00
CA GLU A 173 28.94 23.72 -5.03
C GLU A 173 27.76 24.52 -5.58
N LEU A 174 26.73 24.71 -4.76
CA LEU A 174 25.58 25.55 -5.08
C LEU A 174 25.08 26.29 -3.85
N THR A 175 24.54 27.49 -4.06
CA THR A 175 23.95 28.32 -3.01
C THR A 175 22.44 28.45 -3.28
N LEU A 176 21.65 28.17 -2.27
CA LEU A 176 20.19 28.21 -2.33
C LEU A 176 19.65 29.30 -1.42
N PRO A 177 18.54 30.00 -1.78
CA PRO A 177 17.78 30.77 -0.80
C PRO A 177 17.37 29.86 0.36
N GLY A 178 17.74 30.24 1.60
CA GLY A 178 17.59 29.42 2.80
C GLY A 178 16.18 29.45 3.40
N ALA A 179 15.38 30.47 3.07
CA ALA A 179 14.07 30.66 3.67
C ALA A 179 13.12 29.47 3.44
N GLY A 180 12.73 28.78 4.51
CA GLY A 180 11.80 27.68 4.49
C GLY A 180 12.32 26.36 3.89
N GLN A 181 13.63 26.23 3.62
CA GLN A 181 14.18 24.97 3.16
C GLN A 181 14.32 23.96 4.30
N GLU A 182 13.76 22.79 4.08
CA GLU A 182 13.92 21.62 4.95
C GLU A 182 15.24 20.93 4.57
N LEU A 183 16.18 20.90 5.50
CA LEU A 183 17.48 20.25 5.32
C LEU A 183 17.81 19.48 6.59
N ASP A 184 17.95 18.18 6.46
CA ASP A 184 18.37 17.28 7.55
C ASP A 184 19.66 16.55 7.14
N PRO A 185 20.78 17.25 7.08
CA PRO A 185 22.01 16.74 6.48
C PRO A 185 22.62 15.57 7.27
N VAL A 186 22.54 15.61 8.59
CA VAL A 186 23.04 14.54 9.45
C VAL A 186 22.25 13.26 9.23
N TRP A 187 20.91 13.38 9.14
CA TRP A 187 20.06 12.23 8.84
C TRP A 187 20.40 11.64 7.46
N TRP A 188 20.55 12.48 6.43
CA TRP A 188 20.93 12.03 5.09
C TRP A 188 22.31 11.35 5.07
N ALA A 189 23.31 11.94 5.71
CA ALA A 189 24.65 11.34 5.81
C ALA A 189 24.59 9.97 6.50
N ARG A 190 23.84 9.85 7.61
CA ARG A 190 23.58 8.58 8.29
C ARG A 190 22.84 7.58 7.42
N ALA A 191 21.79 7.99 6.72
CA ALA A 191 21.01 7.13 5.85
C ALA A 191 21.84 6.59 4.67
N PHE A 192 22.72 7.41 4.09
CA PHE A 192 23.69 6.97 3.07
C PHE A 192 24.74 6.02 3.64
N ALA A 193 25.33 6.33 4.80
CA ALA A 193 26.30 5.45 5.46
C ALA A 193 25.67 4.10 5.83
N LEU A 194 24.44 4.10 6.34
CA LEU A 194 23.67 2.90 6.66
C LEU A 194 23.40 2.03 5.42
N SER A 195 23.07 2.67 4.29
CA SER A 195 22.77 1.96 3.05
C SER A 195 24.02 1.52 2.28
N ASN A 196 25.19 2.11 2.53
CA ASN A 196 26.41 1.92 1.75
C ASN A 196 27.61 1.56 2.62
N ARG A 197 27.61 0.33 3.14
CA ARG A 197 28.63 -0.16 4.09
C ARG A 197 30.10 -0.11 3.59
N HIS A 198 30.32 0.08 2.29
CA HIS A 198 31.62 0.19 1.63
C HIS A 198 32.07 1.64 1.42
N ALA A 199 31.22 2.62 1.75
CA ALA A 199 31.49 4.03 1.57
C ALA A 199 31.89 4.70 2.90
N THR A 200 32.76 5.68 2.84
CA THR A 200 33.03 6.65 3.90
C THR A 200 32.27 7.94 3.57
N ILE A 201 31.42 8.38 4.49
CA ILE A 201 30.62 9.61 4.34
C ILE A 201 31.02 10.57 5.45
N SER A 202 31.55 11.74 5.08
CA SER A 202 31.82 12.82 6.02
C SER A 202 30.80 13.95 5.87
N VAL A 203 30.38 14.55 6.95
CA VAL A 203 29.46 15.68 6.97
C VAL A 203 30.01 16.77 7.89
N ARG A 204 30.19 17.97 7.33
CA ARG A 204 30.53 19.17 8.07
C ARG A 204 29.44 20.21 7.86
N ILE A 205 28.92 20.73 8.96
CA ILE A 205 27.92 21.78 8.97
C ILE A 205 28.48 22.96 9.73
N THR A 206 28.39 24.14 9.17
CA THR A 206 28.73 25.40 9.82
C THR A 206 27.49 26.31 9.80
N ASP A 207 26.99 26.64 10.97
CA ASP A 207 25.78 27.45 11.15
C ASP A 207 26.16 28.88 11.60
N HIS A 208 26.02 29.84 10.68
CA HIS A 208 26.32 31.27 10.90
C HIS A 208 25.08 32.11 11.21
N ARG A 209 23.91 31.48 11.41
CA ARG A 209 22.66 32.22 11.64
C ARG A 209 22.68 32.98 12.95
N THR A 210 21.92 34.06 13.00
CA THR A 210 21.72 34.83 14.22
C THR A 210 21.05 33.97 15.32
N ALA A 211 21.29 34.30 16.60
CA ALA A 211 20.77 33.52 17.74
C ALA A 211 19.24 33.31 17.71
N ILE A 212 18.48 34.26 17.13
CA ILE A 212 17.03 34.19 16.99
C ILE A 212 16.65 33.11 15.94
N MET A 213 17.33 33.08 14.81
CA MET A 213 17.09 32.10 13.73
C MET A 213 17.60 30.72 14.11
N HIS A 214 18.73 30.64 14.84
CA HIS A 214 19.31 29.40 15.33
C HIS A 214 18.37 28.65 16.29
N ALA A 215 17.69 29.37 17.19
CA ALA A 215 16.75 28.77 18.15
C ALA A 215 15.48 28.15 17.50
N GLN A 216 15.21 28.47 16.23
CA GLN A 216 14.04 27.96 15.46
C GLN A 216 14.38 26.79 14.52
N SER A 217 15.64 26.34 14.50
CA SER A 217 16.11 25.33 13.56
C SER A 217 16.72 24.10 14.26
N GLU A 218 16.51 22.92 13.66
CA GLU A 218 17.13 21.66 14.09
C GLU A 218 18.56 21.50 13.56
N VAL A 219 19.05 22.40 12.68
CA VAL A 219 20.41 22.37 12.12
C VAL A 219 21.34 23.07 13.09
N SER A 220 22.42 22.38 13.46
CA SER A 220 23.48 22.90 14.33
C SER A 220 24.86 22.51 13.78
N ASP A 221 25.92 23.18 14.27
CA ASP A 221 27.29 22.82 13.93
C ASP A 221 27.55 21.33 14.14
N CYS A 222 28.17 20.70 13.13
CA CYS A 222 28.46 19.28 13.13
C CYS A 222 29.73 19.02 12.31
N ASP A 223 30.59 18.16 12.82
CA ASP A 223 31.73 17.59 12.06
C ASP A 223 31.79 16.10 12.41
N ASP A 224 31.18 15.25 11.58
CA ASP A 224 31.10 13.81 11.80
C ASP A 224 31.55 13.02 10.57
N SER A 225 32.00 11.81 10.77
CA SER A 225 32.45 10.91 9.71
C SER A 225 31.99 9.47 9.99
N TYR A 226 31.34 8.89 9.02
CA TYR A 226 30.83 7.52 9.03
C TYR A 226 31.75 6.66 8.17
N GLN A 227 32.64 5.92 8.84
CA GLN A 227 33.64 5.09 8.17
C GLN A 227 33.01 3.82 7.57
N ARG A 228 33.52 3.42 6.39
CA ARG A 228 33.17 2.14 5.78
C ARG A 228 33.44 0.97 6.73
N SER A 229 32.57 -0.03 6.71
CA SER A 229 32.67 -1.24 7.54
C SER A 229 33.24 -2.44 6.79
N VAL A 230 33.47 -2.32 5.48
CA VAL A 230 34.07 -3.36 4.63
C VAL A 230 35.02 -2.77 3.62
N GLU A 231 36.03 -3.56 3.22
CA GLU A 231 36.92 -3.20 2.10
C GLU A 231 36.19 -3.31 0.75
N PHE A 232 36.51 -2.36 -0.16
CA PHE A 232 35.92 -2.36 -1.51
C PHE A 232 37.03 -1.95 -2.52
N PRO A 233 37.24 -2.70 -3.61
CA PRO A 233 36.65 -4.04 -3.84
C PRO A 233 37.18 -5.08 -2.84
N GLY A 234 36.31 -6.00 -2.42
CA GLY A 234 36.64 -7.00 -1.39
C GLY A 234 35.67 -8.18 -1.38
N ALA A 235 35.64 -8.90 -0.26
CA ALA A 235 34.78 -10.07 -0.09
C ALA A 235 33.27 -9.74 -0.14
N TRP A 236 32.88 -8.55 0.36
CA TRP A 236 31.52 -8.08 0.20
C TRP A 236 31.33 -7.50 -1.20
N GLN A 237 30.27 -7.93 -1.87
CA GLN A 237 29.96 -7.55 -3.24
C GLN A 237 28.53 -7.05 -3.33
N LYS A 238 28.31 -6.03 -4.17
CA LYS A 238 27.03 -5.59 -4.69
C LYS A 238 27.13 -5.47 -6.19
N TRP A 239 25.99 -5.44 -6.87
CA TRP A 239 25.98 -5.13 -8.29
C TRP A 239 26.34 -3.66 -8.52
N ARG A 240 27.35 -3.42 -9.37
CA ARG A 240 27.84 -2.08 -9.71
C ARG A 240 27.23 -1.58 -11.01
N PRO A 241 27.16 -0.25 -11.25
CA PRO A 241 26.69 0.29 -12.52
C PRO A 241 27.48 -0.21 -13.74
N SER A 242 28.78 -0.54 -13.57
CA SER A 242 29.65 -1.08 -14.61
C SER A 242 29.59 -2.59 -14.80
N ASP A 243 28.85 -3.33 -13.96
CA ASP A 243 28.74 -4.77 -14.10
C ASP A 243 27.81 -5.14 -15.28
N PRO A 244 28.09 -6.27 -16.01
CA PRO A 244 27.28 -6.69 -17.11
C PRO A 244 25.82 -6.93 -16.73
N THR A 245 24.88 -6.34 -17.48
CA THR A 245 23.43 -6.57 -17.28
C THR A 245 23.04 -8.02 -17.61
N SER A 246 21.90 -8.50 -17.13
CA SER A 246 21.42 -9.86 -17.44
C SER A 246 20.38 -9.88 -18.55
N PRO A 247 20.46 -10.77 -19.56
CA PRO A 247 19.40 -10.90 -20.55
C PRO A 247 18.05 -11.36 -19.96
N HIS A 248 18.07 -11.99 -18.77
CA HIS A 248 16.86 -12.42 -18.05
C HIS A 248 16.10 -11.26 -17.37
N TRP A 249 16.62 -10.05 -17.39
CA TRP A 249 15.97 -8.86 -16.83
C TRP A 249 15.20 -8.04 -17.88
N TYR A 250 15.28 -8.45 -19.16
CA TYR A 250 14.66 -7.73 -20.26
C TYR A 250 13.42 -8.44 -20.77
N SER A 251 12.37 -7.68 -21.01
CA SER A 251 11.35 -8.02 -22.00
C SER A 251 11.90 -7.73 -23.42
N VAL A 252 11.23 -8.23 -24.43
CA VAL A 252 11.61 -7.91 -25.83
C VAL A 252 11.58 -6.40 -26.06
N SER A 253 10.52 -5.69 -25.58
CA SER A 253 10.41 -4.23 -25.68
C SER A 253 11.55 -3.48 -25.00
N ALA A 254 11.94 -3.91 -23.80
CA ALA A 254 13.03 -3.28 -23.10
C ALA A 254 14.37 -3.46 -23.83
N LEU A 255 14.61 -4.66 -24.40
CA LEU A 255 15.80 -4.89 -25.20
C LEU A 255 15.76 -4.11 -26.53
N ALA A 256 14.59 -4.05 -27.19
CA ALA A 256 14.41 -3.25 -28.41
C ALA A 256 14.74 -1.77 -28.13
N SER A 257 14.23 -1.21 -27.05
CA SER A 257 14.57 0.17 -26.66
C SER A 257 16.08 0.41 -26.43
N LEU A 258 16.82 -0.60 -25.96
CA LEU A 258 18.28 -0.52 -25.82
C LEU A 258 18.95 -0.61 -27.19
N VAL A 259 18.48 -1.52 -28.05
CA VAL A 259 18.94 -1.68 -29.44
C VAL A 259 18.74 -0.37 -30.23
N ASP A 260 17.54 0.22 -30.13
CA ASP A 260 17.23 1.50 -30.80
C ASP A 260 18.15 2.64 -30.34
N ALA A 261 18.47 2.70 -29.05
CA ALA A 261 19.39 3.70 -28.51
C ALA A 261 20.82 3.48 -29.06
N GLU A 262 21.28 2.24 -29.19
CA GLU A 262 22.59 1.91 -29.78
C GLU A 262 22.63 2.25 -31.28
N ILE A 263 21.53 2.00 -32.01
CA ILE A 263 21.41 2.39 -33.42
C ILE A 263 21.45 3.90 -33.57
N ALA A 264 20.67 4.64 -32.75
CA ALA A 264 20.65 6.10 -32.77
C ALA A 264 22.04 6.69 -32.49
N HIS A 265 22.72 6.17 -31.45
CA HIS A 265 24.08 6.57 -31.11
C HIS A 265 25.08 6.27 -32.25
N GLY A 266 24.96 5.11 -32.86
CA GLY A 266 25.75 4.75 -34.05
C GLY A 266 25.55 5.66 -35.23
N ARG A 267 24.31 6.09 -35.51
CA ARG A 267 24.00 7.05 -36.59
C ARG A 267 24.65 8.42 -36.34
N THR A 268 24.58 8.92 -35.11
CA THR A 268 25.20 10.20 -34.73
C THR A 268 26.71 10.16 -34.93
N ASN A 269 27.36 9.01 -34.70
CA ASN A 269 28.81 8.83 -34.82
C ASN A 269 29.25 8.27 -36.18
N GLY A 270 28.36 8.21 -37.19
CA GLY A 270 28.66 7.72 -38.55
C GLY A 270 28.96 6.21 -38.61
N THR A 271 28.54 5.42 -37.59
CA THR A 271 28.73 3.96 -37.50
C THR A 271 27.39 3.27 -37.51
N GLY A 272 27.25 2.07 -38.05
CA GLY A 272 26.00 1.27 -37.98
C GLY A 272 25.67 0.67 -36.60
N GLY A 273 26.05 1.35 -35.53
CA GLY A 273 25.99 0.80 -34.17
C GLY A 273 27.14 -0.16 -33.83
N LYS A 274 27.14 -0.72 -32.60
CA LYS A 274 28.10 -1.72 -32.15
C LYS A 274 28.06 -3.00 -32.99
N LEU A 275 29.18 -3.73 -33.04
CA LEU A 275 29.16 -5.10 -33.53
C LEU A 275 28.23 -5.92 -32.65
N LEU A 276 27.35 -6.73 -33.25
CA LEU A 276 26.38 -7.55 -32.51
C LEU A 276 27.03 -8.44 -31.44
N ARG A 277 28.21 -8.98 -31.79
CA ARG A 277 28.97 -9.82 -30.85
C ARG A 277 29.47 -9.02 -29.64
N ASP A 278 29.87 -7.78 -29.81
CA ASP A 278 30.36 -6.95 -28.71
C ASP A 278 29.20 -6.45 -27.85
N PHE A 279 28.06 -6.14 -28.46
CA PHE A 279 26.80 -5.86 -27.74
C PHE A 279 26.37 -7.07 -26.88
N VAL A 280 26.37 -8.29 -27.43
CA VAL A 280 26.00 -9.51 -26.67
C VAL A 280 26.96 -9.74 -25.50
N ARG A 281 28.23 -9.34 -25.60
CA ARG A 281 29.22 -9.47 -24.53
C ARG A 281 29.02 -8.52 -23.34
N GLU A 282 28.19 -7.53 -23.49
CA GLU A 282 27.79 -6.64 -22.37
C GLU A 282 26.87 -7.35 -21.36
N PHE A 283 26.39 -8.56 -21.69
CA PHE A 283 25.44 -9.28 -20.87
C PHE A 283 26.09 -10.40 -20.04
N MET A 284 25.62 -10.52 -18.79
CA MET A 284 26.11 -11.52 -17.85
C MET A 284 25.96 -12.94 -18.36
N GLY A 285 27.04 -13.72 -18.24
CA GLY A 285 27.10 -15.08 -18.74
C GLY A 285 27.41 -15.20 -20.23
N LEU A 286 27.49 -14.06 -20.95
CA LEU A 286 27.79 -13.97 -22.39
C LEU A 286 29.07 -13.17 -22.68
N THR A 287 29.80 -12.72 -21.67
CA THR A 287 31.05 -11.94 -21.79
C THR A 287 32.16 -12.71 -22.53
N GLY A 288 32.11 -14.05 -22.55
CA GLY A 288 33.05 -14.90 -23.26
C GLY A 288 32.80 -14.96 -24.77
N THR A 289 33.89 -14.88 -25.56
CA THR A 289 33.82 -14.85 -27.03
C THR A 289 33.11 -16.06 -27.67
N ALA A 290 33.26 -17.26 -27.11
CA ALA A 290 32.65 -18.49 -27.64
C ALA A 290 31.11 -18.44 -27.53
N LYS A 291 30.58 -18.06 -26.34
CA LYS A 291 29.13 -17.93 -26.13
C LYS A 291 28.51 -16.79 -26.94
N ALA A 292 29.17 -15.65 -26.99
CA ALA A 292 28.71 -14.55 -27.83
C ALA A 292 28.66 -14.96 -29.32
N LYS A 293 29.67 -15.69 -29.81
CA LYS A 293 29.62 -16.26 -31.15
C LYS A 293 28.46 -17.22 -31.34
N GLN A 294 28.19 -18.11 -30.38
CA GLN A 294 27.06 -19.04 -30.42
C GLN A 294 25.72 -18.28 -30.52
N VAL A 295 25.50 -17.25 -29.73
CA VAL A 295 24.28 -16.42 -29.82
C VAL A 295 24.15 -15.78 -31.20
N CYS A 296 25.22 -15.20 -31.75
CA CYS A 296 25.21 -14.57 -33.05
C CYS A 296 24.98 -15.55 -34.23
N THR A 297 25.18 -16.87 -34.06
CA THR A 297 24.89 -17.84 -35.10
C THR A 297 23.39 -18.03 -35.38
N VAL A 298 22.52 -17.62 -34.45
CA VAL A 298 21.06 -17.63 -34.61
C VAL A 298 20.61 -16.55 -35.61
N LEU A 299 21.39 -15.45 -35.73
CA LEU A 299 21.13 -14.31 -36.61
C LEU A 299 22.32 -14.07 -37.56
N PRO A 300 22.56 -14.95 -38.54
CA PRO A 300 23.75 -14.92 -39.39
C PRO A 300 23.83 -13.70 -40.30
N HIS A 301 22.70 -13.02 -40.55
CA HIS A 301 22.60 -11.81 -41.39
C HIS A 301 23.04 -10.56 -40.58
N ALA A 302 22.87 -10.55 -39.27
CA ALA A 302 23.14 -9.38 -38.44
C ALA A 302 24.62 -9.35 -38.00
N ARG A 303 25.40 -8.44 -38.53
CA ARG A 303 26.78 -8.18 -38.10
C ARG A 303 26.87 -7.08 -37.04
N ARG A 304 25.98 -6.09 -37.15
CA ARG A 304 25.84 -4.96 -36.21
C ARG A 304 24.45 -4.97 -35.58
N VAL A 305 24.30 -4.22 -34.52
CA VAL A 305 23.01 -4.04 -33.84
C VAL A 305 21.96 -3.44 -34.81
N GLY A 306 22.40 -2.57 -35.74
CA GLY A 306 21.52 -2.00 -36.76
C GLY A 306 21.02 -2.96 -37.83
N ASP A 307 21.56 -4.16 -37.92
CA ASP A 307 21.17 -5.17 -38.92
C ASP A 307 20.09 -6.16 -38.36
N LEU A 308 19.54 -5.87 -37.17
CA LEU A 308 18.62 -6.81 -36.49
C LEU A 308 17.21 -6.85 -37.10
N ASP A 309 16.79 -5.81 -37.87
CA ASP A 309 15.54 -5.80 -38.65
C ASP A 309 14.29 -6.40 -37.96
N GLY A 310 14.10 -6.11 -36.67
CA GLY A 310 12.99 -6.68 -35.89
C GLY A 310 13.29 -7.99 -35.14
N ASP A 311 14.41 -8.63 -35.38
CA ASP A 311 14.78 -9.94 -34.77
C ASP A 311 15.26 -9.86 -33.30
N VAL A 312 14.89 -8.78 -32.59
CA VAL A 312 15.26 -8.57 -31.19
C VAL A 312 14.72 -9.67 -30.29
N GLY A 313 13.52 -10.21 -30.57
CA GLY A 313 12.94 -11.33 -29.83
C GLY A 313 13.76 -12.61 -29.99
N ALA A 314 14.20 -12.93 -31.21
CA ALA A 314 15.08 -14.07 -31.49
C ALA A 314 16.44 -13.90 -30.81
N LEU A 315 17.01 -12.69 -30.83
CA LEU A 315 18.25 -12.36 -30.13
C LEU A 315 18.10 -12.59 -28.60
N LEU A 316 17.04 -12.07 -27.98
CA LEU A 316 16.81 -12.22 -26.55
C LEU A 316 16.66 -13.69 -26.16
N THR A 317 15.88 -14.43 -26.91
CA THR A 317 15.69 -15.89 -26.69
C THR A 317 17.02 -16.65 -26.75
N ALA A 318 17.85 -16.35 -27.76
CA ALA A 318 19.17 -16.96 -27.90
C ALA A 318 20.12 -16.58 -26.75
N MET A 319 20.09 -15.31 -26.32
CA MET A 319 20.87 -14.84 -25.18
C MET A 319 20.45 -15.51 -23.87
N GLN A 320 19.15 -15.64 -23.62
CA GLN A 320 18.61 -16.31 -22.43
C GLN A 320 18.92 -17.82 -22.44
N ALA A 321 18.82 -18.50 -23.57
CA ALA A 321 19.17 -19.90 -23.72
C ALA A 321 20.68 -20.19 -23.48
N ALA A 322 21.56 -19.25 -23.85
CA ALA A 322 23.02 -19.37 -23.68
C ALA A 322 23.53 -18.91 -22.31
N SER A 323 22.68 -18.36 -21.48
CA SER A 323 23.02 -17.82 -20.14
C SER A 323 22.11 -18.43 -19.05
N ARG A 324 22.36 -18.09 -17.80
CA ARG A 324 21.53 -18.48 -16.67
C ARG A 324 21.00 -17.25 -15.93
N PRO A 325 19.75 -17.28 -15.44
CA PRO A 325 19.22 -16.16 -14.64
C PRO A 325 20.07 -15.99 -13.38
N PRO A 326 20.45 -14.75 -13.04
CA PRO A 326 21.21 -14.48 -11.82
C PRO A 326 20.37 -14.82 -10.58
N LYS A 327 21.03 -15.44 -9.60
CA LYS A 327 20.40 -15.70 -8.30
C LYS A 327 20.35 -14.41 -7.47
N PRO A 328 19.33 -14.21 -6.60
CA PRO A 328 19.20 -12.99 -5.80
C PRO A 328 20.47 -12.54 -5.06
N PRO A 329 21.30 -13.42 -4.46
CA PRO A 329 22.50 -12.98 -3.73
C PRO A 329 23.50 -12.15 -4.53
N VAL A 330 23.46 -12.21 -5.87
CA VAL A 330 24.36 -11.41 -6.74
C VAL A 330 24.13 -9.90 -6.63
N LEU A 331 22.94 -9.48 -6.22
CA LEU A 331 22.59 -8.07 -6.04
C LEU A 331 23.31 -7.45 -4.84
N GLY A 332 23.82 -8.27 -3.92
CA GLY A 332 24.36 -7.82 -2.63
C GLY A 332 23.26 -7.61 -1.57
N ALA A 333 23.69 -7.24 -0.39
CA ALA A 333 22.82 -6.90 0.76
C ALA A 333 23.61 -6.03 1.73
N ILE A 334 22.91 -5.18 2.50
CA ILE A 334 23.55 -4.39 3.57
C ILE A 334 24.02 -5.34 4.69
N GLY A 335 23.12 -6.22 5.15
CA GLY A 335 23.41 -7.24 6.16
C GLY A 335 23.18 -6.76 7.59
N LYS A 336 22.84 -7.74 8.46
CA LYS A 336 22.45 -7.52 9.85
C LYS A 336 23.49 -6.76 10.67
N GLU A 337 24.75 -7.19 10.57
CA GLU A 337 25.85 -6.69 11.41
C GLU A 337 26.09 -5.20 11.18
N HIS A 338 26.06 -4.76 9.92
CA HIS A 338 26.26 -3.35 9.60
C HIS A 338 25.09 -2.50 10.05
N LEU A 339 23.84 -2.92 9.76
CA LEU A 339 22.63 -2.24 10.21
C LEU A 339 22.60 -2.10 11.73
N GLN A 340 22.92 -3.17 12.43
CA GLN A 340 22.98 -3.18 13.90
C GLN A 340 24.05 -2.21 14.41
N SER A 341 25.25 -2.23 13.86
CA SER A 341 26.35 -1.35 14.28
C SER A 341 26.04 0.14 14.08
N CYS A 342 25.43 0.49 12.94
CA CYS A 342 25.02 1.86 12.64
C CYS A 342 23.91 2.34 13.59
N VAL A 343 22.85 1.58 13.74
CA VAL A 343 21.71 1.95 14.58
C VAL A 343 22.12 2.00 16.06
N ASP A 344 22.97 1.07 16.53
CA ASP A 344 23.49 1.08 17.88
C ASP A 344 24.32 2.33 18.20
N ARG A 345 25.22 2.69 17.29
CA ARG A 345 26.07 3.90 17.41
C ARG A 345 25.24 5.19 17.54
N TRP A 346 24.09 5.28 16.81
CA TRP A 346 23.33 6.53 16.72
C TRP A 346 22.17 6.62 17.70
N TYR A 347 21.56 5.49 18.04
CA TYR A 347 20.29 5.46 18.80
C TYR A 347 20.32 4.57 20.02
N GLY A 348 21.41 3.80 20.24
CA GLY A 348 21.55 2.82 21.34
C GLY A 348 20.55 1.66 21.19
N ILE A 349 21.05 0.43 20.97
CA ILE A 349 20.18 -0.74 20.78
C ILE A 349 20.03 -1.50 22.11
N ARG A 350 18.77 -1.75 22.52
CA ARG A 350 18.44 -2.70 23.59
C ARG A 350 18.24 -4.10 23.03
N GLN A 351 17.55 -4.20 21.89
CA GLN A 351 17.30 -5.47 21.20
C GLN A 351 17.04 -5.21 19.72
N SER A 352 17.41 -6.16 18.84
CA SER A 352 17.19 -6.00 17.39
C SER A 352 16.78 -7.29 16.70
N TRP A 353 16.02 -7.14 15.64
CA TRP A 353 15.52 -8.22 14.77
C TRP A 353 15.82 -7.88 13.31
N TYR A 354 16.21 -8.88 12.56
CA TYR A 354 16.53 -8.77 11.15
C TYR A 354 15.92 -9.91 10.37
N ALA A 355 15.34 -9.60 9.22
CA ALA A 355 14.91 -10.59 8.24
C ALA A 355 15.31 -10.12 6.84
N ARG A 356 15.63 -11.10 6.01
CA ARG A 356 15.87 -10.91 4.58
C ARG A 356 15.02 -11.91 3.82
N ASP A 357 14.31 -11.42 2.80
CA ASP A 357 13.64 -12.26 1.82
C ASP A 357 14.31 -12.08 0.45
N ALA A 358 14.45 -13.17 -0.30
CA ALA A 358 15.18 -13.17 -1.56
C ALA A 358 14.43 -14.05 -2.55
N VAL A 359 13.80 -13.44 -3.54
CA VAL A 359 12.87 -14.10 -4.47
C VAL A 359 13.20 -13.79 -5.93
N LEU A 360 12.61 -14.55 -6.84
CA LEU A 360 12.65 -14.28 -8.28
C LEU A 360 11.24 -13.95 -8.76
N ASP A 361 11.12 -12.86 -9.52
CA ASP A 361 9.91 -12.44 -10.20
C ASP A 361 10.13 -12.50 -11.71
N GLY A 362 9.57 -13.49 -12.39
CA GLY A 362 9.80 -13.70 -13.82
C GLY A 362 11.28 -13.78 -14.24
N GLY A 363 12.17 -14.24 -13.36
CA GLY A 363 13.63 -14.28 -13.59
C GLY A 363 14.38 -13.03 -13.11
N ILE A 364 13.68 -12.01 -12.65
CA ILE A 364 14.23 -10.79 -12.06
C ILE A 364 14.45 -11.02 -10.56
N PRO A 365 15.68 -10.90 -10.05
CA PRO A 365 15.95 -11.09 -8.64
C PRO A 365 15.50 -9.89 -7.81
N ILE A 366 14.88 -10.16 -6.67
CA ILE A 366 14.45 -9.18 -5.68
C ILE A 366 15.03 -9.58 -4.34
N ILE A 367 15.60 -8.63 -3.62
CA ILE A 367 15.97 -8.77 -2.21
C ILE A 367 15.25 -7.70 -1.41
N VAL A 368 14.66 -8.10 -0.31
CA VAL A 368 14.11 -7.19 0.70
C VAL A 368 14.78 -7.50 2.04
N GLU A 369 15.37 -6.48 2.66
CA GLU A 369 15.92 -6.52 4.00
C GLU A 369 15.05 -5.65 4.92
N ALA A 370 14.63 -6.20 6.05
CA ALA A 370 13.95 -5.47 7.11
C ALA A 370 14.75 -5.61 8.42
N PHE A 371 14.93 -4.50 9.10
CA PHE A 371 15.56 -4.44 10.40
C PHE A 371 14.70 -3.60 11.34
N VAL A 372 14.47 -4.09 12.54
CA VAL A 372 13.76 -3.38 13.61
C VAL A 372 14.60 -3.48 14.87
N ALA A 373 14.77 -2.38 15.56
CA ALA A 373 15.45 -2.33 16.85
C ALA A 373 14.63 -1.55 17.87
N GLU A 374 14.60 -2.04 19.10
CA GLU A 374 14.22 -1.25 20.26
C GLU A 374 15.40 -0.40 20.66
N THR A 375 15.22 0.92 20.69
CA THR A 375 16.31 1.90 20.85
C THR A 375 16.09 2.84 22.03
N ASP A 376 17.17 3.48 22.51
CA ASP A 376 17.09 4.48 23.58
C ASP A 376 16.57 5.83 23.07
N ALA A 377 16.91 6.18 21.82
CA ALA A 377 16.44 7.37 21.13
C ALA A 377 15.63 7.00 19.88
N PRO A 378 14.65 7.81 19.43
CA PRO A 378 13.86 7.54 18.23
C PRO A 378 14.70 7.76 16.96
N GLY A 379 14.84 6.73 16.12
CA GLY A 379 15.50 6.81 14.82
C GLY A 379 14.54 6.81 13.63
N GLY A 380 13.25 6.63 13.87
CA GLY A 380 12.25 6.64 12.79
C GLY A 380 12.28 5.38 11.91
N LEU A 381 11.68 5.50 10.73
CA LEU A 381 11.77 4.52 9.64
C LEU A 381 12.69 5.07 8.54
N THR A 382 13.81 4.41 8.33
CA THR A 382 14.69 4.67 7.18
C THR A 382 14.39 3.68 6.08
N THR A 383 14.13 4.18 4.87
CA THR A 383 13.87 3.35 3.69
C THR A 383 14.90 3.60 2.61
N ALA A 384 15.33 2.55 1.91
CA ALA A 384 16.28 2.64 0.82
C ALA A 384 15.89 1.71 -0.34
N VAL A 385 16.18 2.16 -1.56
CA VAL A 385 15.98 1.40 -2.80
C VAL A 385 17.30 1.39 -3.57
N ASN A 386 17.78 0.18 -3.91
CA ASN A 386 19.06 0.00 -4.61
C ASN A 386 20.21 0.77 -3.96
N PHE A 387 20.33 0.70 -2.63
CA PHE A 387 21.35 1.36 -1.81
C PHE A 387 21.27 2.90 -1.79
N SER A 388 20.15 3.49 -2.24
CA SER A 388 19.88 4.92 -2.13
C SER A 388 18.75 5.16 -1.14
N PRO A 389 18.90 6.01 -0.12
CA PRO A 389 17.81 6.39 0.78
C PRO A 389 16.68 7.08 0.01
N THR A 390 15.43 6.87 0.45
CA THR A 390 14.24 7.45 -0.17
C THR A 390 13.67 8.59 0.67
N PHE A 391 12.94 9.54 0.03
CA PHE A 391 12.29 10.66 0.73
C PHE A 391 11.13 10.24 1.64
N GLY A 392 10.69 9.01 1.55
CA GLY A 392 9.61 8.47 2.35
C GLY A 392 9.44 6.97 2.08
N ASP A 393 8.36 6.39 2.58
CA ASP A 393 8.07 4.97 2.39
C ASP A 393 7.72 4.68 0.91
N PRO A 394 8.60 3.97 0.17
CA PRO A 394 8.38 3.69 -1.24
C PRO A 394 7.17 2.77 -1.51
N LEU A 395 6.65 2.09 -0.50
CA LEU A 395 5.49 1.20 -0.56
C LEU A 395 4.21 1.85 0.01
N ALA A 396 4.21 3.16 0.31
CA ALA A 396 3.12 3.86 0.99
C ALA A 396 1.72 3.63 0.38
N ASN A 397 1.65 3.40 -0.94
CA ASN A 397 0.38 3.15 -1.66
C ASN A 397 0.03 1.65 -1.78
N SER A 398 0.87 0.75 -1.25
CA SER A 398 0.68 -0.71 -1.36
C SER A 398 0.13 -1.27 -0.05
N LEU A 399 -0.92 -2.06 -0.13
CA LEU A 399 -1.40 -2.83 1.02
C LEU A 399 -0.44 -3.99 1.27
N LEU A 400 0.18 -3.99 2.44
CA LEU A 400 0.99 -5.11 2.93
C LEU A 400 0.12 -5.92 3.89
N ASP A 401 -0.23 -7.14 3.47
CA ASP A 401 -1.15 -8.00 4.20
C ASP A 401 -0.43 -9.26 4.71
N ALA A 402 -0.33 -9.37 6.03
CA ALA A 402 0.20 -10.54 6.71
C ALA A 402 -0.94 -11.23 7.47
N ASP A 403 -0.82 -12.54 7.73
CA ASP A 403 -1.87 -13.46 8.26
C ASP A 403 -2.83 -12.89 9.34
N LYS A 404 -2.46 -11.82 10.04
CA LYS A 404 -3.23 -11.27 11.17
C LYS A 404 -3.31 -9.74 11.20
N VAL A 405 -2.50 -9.07 10.41
CA VAL A 405 -2.39 -7.61 10.41
C VAL A 405 -2.07 -7.12 9.01
N SER A 406 -2.66 -6.00 8.63
CA SER A 406 -2.39 -5.34 7.36
C SER A 406 -2.17 -3.85 7.55
N GLY A 407 -1.48 -3.21 6.60
CA GLY A 407 -1.26 -1.78 6.63
C GLY A 407 -0.69 -1.27 5.32
N PHE A 408 -0.98 -0.01 5.02
CA PHE A 408 -0.43 0.63 3.83
C PHE A 408 1.03 1.02 4.06
N GLY A 409 1.90 0.50 3.21
CA GLY A 409 3.34 0.67 3.28
C GLY A 409 4.01 -0.02 4.47
N ALA A 410 5.33 0.12 4.54
CA ALA A 410 6.13 -0.43 5.64
C ALA A 410 5.75 0.20 6.98
N ALA A 411 5.57 1.54 7.01
CA ALA A 411 5.16 2.26 8.20
C ALA A 411 3.78 1.82 8.71
N GLY A 412 2.84 1.54 7.79
CA GLY A 412 1.50 1.05 8.13
C GLY A 412 1.53 -0.35 8.73
N LEU A 413 2.25 -1.29 8.11
CA LEU A 413 2.39 -2.65 8.62
C LEU A 413 3.13 -2.70 9.96
N LEU A 414 4.21 -1.93 10.14
CA LEU A 414 4.92 -1.80 11.42
C LEU A 414 3.99 -1.30 12.53
N ARG A 415 3.18 -0.28 12.24
CA ARG A 415 2.19 0.27 13.17
C ARG A 415 1.10 -0.74 13.55
N ALA A 416 0.60 -1.50 12.56
CA ALA A 416 -0.34 -2.60 12.80
C ALA A 416 0.26 -3.70 13.70
N CYS A 417 1.59 -3.89 13.66
CA CYS A 417 2.33 -4.77 14.56
C CYS A 417 2.65 -4.11 15.93
N SER A 418 2.11 -2.92 16.24
CA SER A 418 2.44 -2.15 17.45
C SER A 418 3.92 -1.74 17.57
N VAL A 419 4.62 -1.65 16.44
CA VAL A 419 5.99 -1.14 16.32
C VAL A 419 5.90 0.31 15.86
N GLU A 420 5.84 1.25 16.81
CA GLU A 420 5.78 2.68 16.51
C GLU A 420 7.21 3.23 16.40
N THR A 421 7.57 3.74 15.21
CA THR A 421 8.90 4.30 14.92
C THR A 421 8.98 5.83 15.13
N GLY A 422 7.91 6.46 15.59
CA GLY A 422 7.85 7.89 15.90
C GLY A 422 8.32 8.23 17.33
N PRO A 423 8.13 9.49 17.77
CA PRO A 423 8.46 9.92 19.12
C PRO A 423 7.82 9.02 20.18
N ALA A 424 8.60 8.64 21.19
CA ALA A 424 8.14 7.73 22.24
C ALA A 424 6.97 8.32 23.04
N ARG A 425 5.91 7.55 23.20
CA ARG A 425 4.88 7.85 24.20
C ARG A 425 5.38 7.39 25.57
N PRO A 426 5.12 8.15 26.65
CA PRO A 426 5.54 7.75 27.99
C PRO A 426 5.13 6.29 28.32
N GLY A 427 6.13 5.46 28.64
CA GLY A 427 5.91 4.05 29.01
C GLY A 427 5.89 3.05 27.86
N ASN A 428 6.00 3.48 26.60
CA ASN A 428 6.14 2.60 25.43
C ASN A 428 7.60 2.47 24.99
N PRO A 429 8.01 1.31 24.47
CA PRO A 429 9.32 1.17 23.84
C PRO A 429 9.41 2.03 22.59
N THR A 430 10.59 2.59 22.34
CA THR A 430 10.92 3.34 21.11
C THR A 430 11.53 2.37 20.12
N TYR A 431 11.15 2.49 18.85
CA TYR A 431 11.68 1.63 17.79
C TYR A 431 12.32 2.45 16.68
N THR A 432 13.40 1.89 16.14
CA THR A 432 14.02 2.31 14.88
C THR A 432 13.87 1.18 13.88
N ALA A 433 13.46 1.49 12.65
CA ALA A 433 13.26 0.50 11.60
C ALA A 433 13.99 0.89 10.32
N VAL A 434 14.43 -0.12 9.57
CA VAL A 434 15.06 0.03 8.25
C VAL A 434 14.39 -0.95 7.29
N LEU A 435 14.01 -0.45 6.10
CA LEU A 435 13.58 -1.27 4.96
C LEU A 435 14.49 -0.98 3.78
N HIS A 436 15.08 -2.02 3.20
CA HIS A 436 15.89 -1.91 2.00
C HIS A 436 15.39 -2.86 0.92
N ILE A 437 15.16 -2.33 -0.28
CA ILE A 437 14.67 -3.07 -1.46
C ILE A 437 15.72 -3.01 -2.55
N ILE A 438 16.11 -4.16 -3.10
CA ILE A 438 17.06 -4.25 -4.21
C ILE A 438 16.41 -5.00 -5.36
N CYS A 439 16.32 -4.36 -6.53
CA CYS A 439 15.78 -4.95 -7.73
C CYS A 439 16.32 -4.22 -8.98
N PRO A 440 16.75 -4.92 -10.03
CA PRO A 440 17.26 -4.30 -11.26
C PRO A 440 16.18 -3.69 -12.14
N SER A 441 14.91 -3.98 -11.88
CA SER A 441 13.79 -3.48 -12.69
C SER A 441 12.63 -3.06 -11.79
N LEU A 442 12.64 -1.80 -11.36
CA LEU A 442 11.58 -1.21 -10.54
C LEU A 442 10.76 -0.21 -11.37
N THR A 443 9.46 -0.23 -11.19
CA THR A 443 8.54 0.77 -11.73
C THR A 443 8.19 1.78 -10.64
N PHE A 444 8.18 3.06 -10.97
CA PHE A 444 7.82 4.14 -10.05
C PHE A 444 6.56 4.84 -10.54
N LEU A 445 5.69 5.21 -9.62
CA LEU A 445 4.45 5.94 -9.88
C LEU A 445 4.70 7.42 -10.19
N ASP A 446 5.83 7.95 -9.76
CA ASP A 446 6.21 9.35 -9.94
C ASP A 446 7.63 9.50 -10.52
N ARG A 447 7.87 10.64 -11.17
CA ARG A 447 9.19 10.95 -11.77
C ARG A 447 10.29 11.12 -10.73
N GLY A 448 9.95 11.53 -9.51
CA GLY A 448 10.86 11.68 -8.38
C GLY A 448 11.27 10.39 -7.70
N LYS A 449 10.75 9.25 -8.16
CA LYS A 449 11.07 7.91 -7.63
C LYS A 449 10.77 7.77 -6.13
N SER A 450 9.78 8.50 -5.64
CA SER A 450 9.40 8.47 -4.22
C SER A 450 8.46 7.31 -3.89
N ARG A 451 7.69 6.81 -4.87
CA ARG A 451 6.71 5.74 -4.69
C ARG A 451 6.85 4.67 -5.77
N LEU A 452 6.88 3.43 -5.35
CA LEU A 452 6.94 2.27 -6.24
C LEU A 452 5.53 1.89 -6.73
N ASP A 453 5.48 1.33 -7.94
CA ASP A 453 4.43 0.45 -8.44
C ASP A 453 4.95 -0.99 -8.34
N PRO A 454 4.83 -1.64 -7.17
CA PRO A 454 5.50 -2.90 -6.91
C PRO A 454 4.70 -4.08 -7.49
N SER A 455 5.41 -5.07 -8.03
CA SER A 455 4.80 -6.35 -8.38
C SER A 455 4.23 -7.06 -7.14
N PRO A 456 3.24 -7.96 -7.31
CA PRO A 456 2.73 -8.79 -6.21
C PRO A 456 3.83 -9.58 -5.50
N THR A 457 4.83 -10.05 -6.22
CA THR A 457 6.00 -10.76 -5.68
C THR A 457 6.83 -9.88 -4.75
N LEU A 458 7.07 -8.60 -5.14
CA LEU A 458 7.77 -7.64 -4.29
C LEU A 458 6.95 -7.28 -3.04
N VAL A 459 5.64 -7.08 -3.18
CA VAL A 459 4.73 -6.83 -2.05
C VAL A 459 4.78 -7.99 -1.05
N ALA A 460 4.71 -9.23 -1.53
CA ALA A 460 4.76 -10.42 -0.67
C ALA A 460 6.12 -10.55 0.04
N ALA A 461 7.23 -10.31 -0.67
CA ALA A 461 8.58 -10.34 -0.07
C ALA A 461 8.76 -9.25 1.00
N ALA A 462 8.30 -8.02 0.74
CA ALA A 462 8.33 -6.92 1.70
C ALA A 462 7.46 -7.20 2.93
N THR A 463 6.23 -7.67 2.72
CA THR A 463 5.34 -8.11 3.79
C THR A 463 6.00 -9.18 4.65
N THR A 464 6.57 -10.21 4.03
CA THR A 464 7.25 -11.31 4.73
C THR A 464 8.42 -10.82 5.58
N ALA A 465 9.30 -9.98 5.01
CA ALA A 465 10.48 -9.47 5.71
C ALA A 465 10.07 -8.59 6.90
N ILE A 466 9.15 -7.63 6.70
CA ILE A 466 8.67 -6.74 7.76
C ILE A 466 7.92 -7.52 8.84
N TRP A 467 7.03 -8.44 8.46
CA TRP A 467 6.26 -9.24 9.41
C TRP A 467 7.16 -10.10 10.31
N LYS A 468 8.18 -10.75 9.73
CA LYS A 468 9.13 -11.58 10.52
C LYS A 468 9.85 -10.77 11.59
N THR A 469 10.27 -9.53 11.29
CA THR A 469 10.95 -8.65 12.26
C THR A 469 9.96 -8.04 13.25
N ALA A 470 8.88 -7.46 12.80
CA ALA A 470 7.90 -6.75 13.62
C ALA A 470 7.14 -7.68 14.57
N LYS A 471 6.74 -8.86 14.12
CA LYS A 471 6.06 -9.87 14.97
C LYS A 471 6.93 -10.30 16.16
N THR A 472 8.21 -10.50 15.94
CA THR A 472 9.14 -10.91 17.02
C THR A 472 9.34 -9.76 18.00
N ALA A 473 9.57 -8.54 17.50
CA ALA A 473 9.68 -7.34 18.33
C ALA A 473 8.44 -7.14 19.22
N TRP A 474 7.26 -7.24 18.59
CA TRP A 474 5.98 -7.13 19.29
C TRP A 474 5.82 -8.22 20.36
N SER A 475 6.11 -9.48 20.03
CA SER A 475 5.95 -10.59 20.99
C SER A 475 6.88 -10.47 22.20
N ASP A 476 8.09 -9.96 22.00
CA ASP A 476 9.07 -9.74 23.07
C ASP A 476 8.69 -8.52 23.93
N ALA A 477 8.21 -7.43 23.33
CA ALA A 477 7.67 -6.29 24.06
C ALA A 477 6.44 -6.66 24.90
N GLU A 478 5.54 -7.45 24.32
CA GLU A 478 4.33 -7.93 24.98
C GLU A 478 4.65 -8.88 26.14
N ARG A 479 5.65 -9.74 26.00
CA ARG A 479 6.14 -10.60 27.08
C ARG A 479 6.66 -9.78 28.26
N ARG A 480 7.51 -8.77 28.00
CA ARG A 480 8.03 -7.87 29.04
C ARG A 480 6.92 -7.12 29.76
N ARG A 481 5.92 -6.58 29.04
CA ARG A 481 4.73 -5.93 29.64
C ARG A 481 3.97 -6.90 30.55
N LYS A 482 3.78 -8.15 30.12
CA LYS A 482 3.11 -9.20 30.94
C LYS A 482 3.87 -9.55 32.18
N ASP A 483 5.19 -9.63 32.09
CA ASP A 483 6.06 -9.94 33.26
C ASP A 483 6.03 -8.81 34.30
N VAL A 484 6.09 -7.54 33.86
CA VAL A 484 5.93 -6.37 34.74
C VAL A 484 4.53 -6.32 35.38
N ALA A 485 3.48 -6.56 34.58
CA ALA A 485 2.10 -6.61 35.08
C ALA A 485 1.88 -7.79 36.04
N LYS A 486 2.50 -8.94 35.78
CA LYS A 486 2.48 -10.12 36.68
C LYS A 486 3.15 -9.84 38.02
N ALA A 487 4.32 -9.18 38.00
CA ALA A 487 5.03 -8.77 39.22
C ALA A 487 4.21 -7.76 40.04
N ALA A 488 3.51 -6.82 39.41
CA ALA A 488 2.60 -5.88 40.08
C ALA A 488 1.38 -6.60 40.71
N ARG A 489 0.76 -7.56 39.96
CA ARG A 489 -0.37 -8.37 40.44
C ARG A 489 -0.01 -9.32 41.59
N HIS A 490 1.21 -9.87 41.60
CA HIS A 490 1.70 -10.69 42.73
C HIS A 490 1.81 -9.91 44.03
N ARG A 491 2.10 -8.60 43.97
CA ARG A 491 2.08 -7.72 45.16
C ARG A 491 0.67 -7.43 45.65
N GLU A 492 -0.32 -7.34 44.74
CA GLU A 492 -1.72 -7.05 45.07
C GLU A 492 -2.51 -8.33 45.49
N ALA A 493 -2.18 -9.49 44.93
CA ALA A 493 -2.80 -10.79 45.28
C ALA A 493 -2.46 -11.29 46.68
N ALA A 494 -1.28 -10.94 47.22
CA ALA A 494 -0.90 -11.24 48.58
C ALA A 494 -1.80 -10.53 49.63
N TYR A 495 -2.55 -9.51 49.24
CA TYR A 495 -3.46 -8.76 50.13
C TYR A 495 -4.91 -9.30 50.13
N ARG A 496 -5.32 -10.13 49.13
CA ARG A 496 -6.74 -10.56 48.98
C ARG A 496 -7.04 -12.03 49.27
N SER A 497 -6.09 -12.80 49.76
CA SER A 497 -6.24 -14.25 49.99
C SER A 497 -6.79 -14.61 51.36
N ARG A 498 -7.98 -14.10 51.72
CA ARG A 498 -8.71 -14.61 52.91
C ARG A 498 -10.23 -14.55 52.71
N ALA A 499 -10.82 -15.38 51.87
CA ALA A 499 -12.19 -15.94 52.05
C ALA A 499 -12.51 -16.84 50.83
N ALA A 500 -12.45 -18.14 51.02
CA ALA A 500 -12.74 -19.14 49.99
C ALA A 500 -14.20 -19.60 50.08
N SER A 501 -14.88 -19.54 48.93
CA SER A 501 -16.09 -20.34 48.64
C SER A 501 -15.72 -21.33 47.53
N GLU A 502 -16.21 -22.55 47.57
CA GLU A 502 -15.77 -23.70 46.77
C GLU A 502 -15.89 -23.53 45.24
N TRP A 503 -16.79 -22.69 44.76
CA TRP A 503 -16.90 -22.38 43.35
C TRP A 503 -16.77 -20.87 43.07
N THR A 504 -15.63 -20.48 42.55
CA THR A 504 -15.49 -19.11 42.04
C THR A 504 -16.11 -18.99 40.64
N VAL A 505 -16.56 -17.78 40.23
CA VAL A 505 -17.05 -17.54 38.88
C VAL A 505 -16.05 -18.00 37.80
N LYS A 506 -14.76 -17.85 38.08
CA LYS A 506 -13.69 -18.32 37.21
C LYS A 506 -13.65 -19.84 37.06
N ASN A 507 -13.68 -20.59 38.17
CA ASN A 507 -13.66 -22.06 38.11
C ASN A 507 -14.89 -22.59 37.42
N ALA A 508 -16.06 -21.98 37.63
CA ALA A 508 -17.28 -22.33 36.94
C ALA A 508 -17.18 -22.06 35.41
N ALA A 509 -16.62 -20.90 35.01
CA ALA A 509 -16.42 -20.60 33.61
C ALA A 509 -15.46 -21.59 32.92
N PHE A 510 -14.35 -21.92 33.58
CA PHE A 510 -13.36 -22.85 32.99
C PHE A 510 -13.91 -24.28 32.86
N ALA A 511 -14.76 -24.71 33.80
CA ALA A 511 -15.37 -26.04 33.75
C ALA A 511 -16.36 -26.22 32.60
N VAL A 512 -17.00 -25.15 32.11
CA VAL A 512 -18.03 -25.20 31.07
C VAL A 512 -17.60 -24.62 29.73
N MET A 513 -16.38 -24.08 29.62
CA MET A 513 -15.95 -23.30 28.48
C MET A 513 -16.01 -24.06 27.15
N GLU A 514 -15.50 -25.29 27.12
CA GLU A 514 -15.46 -26.11 25.91
C GLU A 514 -16.85 -26.48 25.41
N GLN A 515 -17.76 -26.83 26.36
CA GLN A 515 -19.14 -27.09 26.02
C GLN A 515 -19.85 -25.84 25.47
N ALA A 516 -19.63 -24.69 26.10
CA ALA A 516 -20.20 -23.42 25.66
C ALA A 516 -19.68 -22.99 24.30
N TRP A 517 -18.37 -23.16 24.04
CA TRP A 517 -17.76 -22.93 22.73
C TRP A 517 -18.37 -23.85 21.66
N SER A 518 -18.46 -25.14 21.92
CA SER A 518 -19.03 -26.10 20.98
C SER A 518 -20.50 -25.77 20.64
N GLN A 519 -21.29 -25.35 21.63
CA GLN A 519 -22.68 -24.90 21.39
C GLN A 519 -22.76 -23.58 20.60
N ALA A 520 -21.83 -22.64 20.86
CA ALA A 520 -21.81 -21.34 20.17
C ALA A 520 -21.41 -21.46 18.70
N THR A 521 -20.49 -22.37 18.37
CA THR A 521 -19.86 -22.52 17.07
C THR A 521 -20.33 -23.73 16.27
N ASP A 522 -21.31 -24.48 16.79
CA ASP A 522 -21.72 -25.77 16.21
C ASP A 522 -20.52 -26.71 16.00
N GLY A 523 -19.78 -26.96 17.09
CA GLY A 523 -18.59 -27.81 17.08
C GLY A 523 -17.38 -27.21 16.31
N GLY A 524 -17.37 -25.90 16.08
CA GLY A 524 -16.29 -25.20 15.32
C GLY A 524 -16.59 -25.00 13.85
N ALA A 525 -17.79 -25.38 13.37
CA ALA A 525 -18.21 -25.16 11.98
C ALA A 525 -18.44 -23.68 11.63
N TRP A 526 -18.81 -22.86 12.63
CA TRP A 526 -19.14 -21.44 12.45
C TRP A 526 -18.33 -20.53 13.37
N PRO A 527 -17.99 -19.31 12.92
CA PRO A 527 -17.42 -18.30 13.83
C PRO A 527 -18.46 -17.79 14.82
N ALA A 528 -18.06 -17.53 16.05
CA ALA A 528 -18.92 -16.96 17.08
C ALA A 528 -18.23 -15.83 17.86
N SER A 529 -18.99 -14.79 18.23
CA SER A 529 -18.41 -13.73 19.06
C SER A 529 -18.15 -14.25 20.48
N ALA A 530 -17.17 -13.67 21.17
CA ALA A 530 -16.93 -13.94 22.59
C ALA A 530 -18.19 -13.78 23.45
N ARG A 531 -19.11 -12.91 23.03
CA ARG A 531 -20.39 -12.68 23.67
C ARG A 531 -21.39 -13.83 23.41
N THR A 532 -21.39 -14.41 22.22
CA THR A 532 -22.17 -15.62 21.93
C THR A 532 -21.70 -16.78 22.81
N VAL A 533 -20.41 -16.99 22.95
CA VAL A 533 -19.85 -18.00 23.88
C VAL A 533 -20.29 -17.74 25.32
N PHE A 534 -20.30 -16.47 25.76
CA PHE A 534 -20.80 -16.12 27.11
C PHE A 534 -22.25 -16.54 27.33
N TYR A 535 -23.15 -16.28 26.35
CA TYR A 535 -24.56 -16.64 26.51
C TYR A 535 -24.79 -18.16 26.55
N GLN A 536 -23.93 -18.94 25.88
CA GLN A 536 -23.97 -20.40 26.03
C GLN A 536 -23.35 -20.86 27.36
N ALA A 537 -22.30 -20.20 27.84
CA ALA A 537 -21.66 -20.52 29.12
C ALA A 537 -22.52 -20.17 30.33
N ARG A 538 -23.25 -19.07 30.29
CA ARG A 538 -24.01 -18.50 31.43
C ARG A 538 -24.97 -19.48 32.09
N PRO A 539 -25.88 -20.17 31.40
CA PRO A 539 -26.78 -21.12 32.02
C PRO A 539 -26.06 -22.34 32.62
N LEU A 540 -24.91 -22.72 32.04
CA LEU A 540 -24.06 -23.78 32.54
C LEU A 540 -23.34 -23.36 33.83
N MET A 541 -22.82 -22.15 33.87
CA MET A 541 -22.18 -21.56 35.04
C MET A 541 -23.16 -21.36 36.20
N GLN A 542 -24.40 -20.93 35.91
CA GLN A 542 -25.44 -20.73 36.93
C GLN A 542 -25.84 -22.01 37.66
N ARG A 543 -25.51 -23.18 37.10
CA ARG A 543 -25.70 -24.49 37.79
C ARG A 543 -24.57 -24.79 38.78
N LEU A 544 -23.46 -24.09 38.68
CA LEU A 544 -22.25 -24.34 39.49
C LEU A 544 -21.99 -23.25 40.53
N THR A 545 -22.49 -22.00 40.32
CA THR A 545 -22.22 -20.88 41.24
C THR A 545 -23.43 -19.93 41.35
N ASP A 546 -23.75 -19.45 42.53
CA ASP A 546 -24.80 -18.45 42.79
C ASP A 546 -24.26 -17.00 42.67
N LYS A 547 -22.99 -16.84 42.35
CA LYS A 547 -22.39 -15.50 42.20
C LYS A 547 -22.85 -14.83 40.92
N PRO A 548 -23.04 -13.48 40.94
CA PRO A 548 -23.43 -12.76 39.71
C PRO A 548 -22.36 -12.93 38.63
N ILE A 549 -22.81 -13.30 37.43
CA ILE A 549 -22.00 -13.55 36.25
C ILE A 549 -22.15 -12.33 35.33
N ASN A 550 -21.03 -11.64 35.08
CA ASN A 550 -20.97 -10.42 34.28
C ASN A 550 -20.35 -10.74 32.90
N ASP A 551 -21.02 -10.29 31.82
CA ASP A 551 -20.60 -10.49 30.43
C ASP A 551 -19.24 -9.86 30.12
N VAL A 552 -18.99 -8.64 30.63
CA VAL A 552 -17.74 -7.92 30.45
C VAL A 552 -16.58 -8.68 31.12
N TYR A 553 -16.80 -9.18 32.35
CA TYR A 553 -15.79 -9.97 33.05
C TYR A 553 -15.52 -11.30 32.36
N PHE A 554 -16.55 -11.95 31.82
CA PHE A 554 -16.40 -13.20 31.09
C PHE A 554 -15.62 -12.97 29.79
N THR A 555 -16.06 -12.03 28.95
CA THR A 555 -15.49 -11.81 27.60
C THR A 555 -14.13 -11.14 27.62
N GLN A 556 -13.84 -10.29 28.61
CA GLN A 556 -12.56 -9.55 28.68
C GLN A 556 -11.49 -10.23 29.56
N ASN A 557 -11.89 -11.13 30.46
CA ASN A 557 -10.95 -11.73 31.41
C ASN A 557 -10.97 -13.28 31.36
N LEU A 558 -12.15 -13.92 31.55
CA LEU A 558 -12.22 -15.37 31.74
C LEU A 558 -11.94 -16.15 30.44
N LEU A 559 -12.56 -15.76 29.34
CA LEU A 559 -12.37 -16.38 28.03
C LEU A 559 -10.93 -16.18 27.52
N PRO A 560 -10.34 -14.97 27.53
CA PRO A 560 -8.93 -14.80 27.19
C PRO A 560 -7.95 -15.56 28.08
N GLU A 561 -8.26 -15.69 29.38
CA GLU A 561 -7.43 -16.45 30.30
C GLU A 561 -7.54 -17.96 30.05
N TYR A 562 -8.74 -18.44 29.72
CA TYR A 562 -8.96 -19.82 29.30
C TYR A 562 -8.14 -20.15 28.04
N GLU A 563 -8.29 -19.35 26.98
CA GLU A 563 -7.55 -19.51 25.73
C GLU A 563 -6.04 -19.49 25.90
N ARG A 564 -5.54 -18.68 26.83
CA ARG A 564 -4.10 -18.64 27.15
C ARG A 564 -3.60 -19.92 27.79
N ARG A 565 -4.43 -20.58 28.61
CA ARG A 565 -4.06 -21.79 29.36
C ARG A 565 -4.28 -23.07 28.58
N MET A 566 -5.41 -23.13 27.86
CA MET A 566 -5.91 -24.36 27.25
C MET A 566 -5.73 -24.35 25.71
N GLY A 567 -5.38 -23.22 25.14
CA GLY A 567 -5.31 -23.01 23.69
C GLY A 567 -6.46 -22.15 23.18
N LYS A 568 -6.23 -21.49 22.00
CA LYS A 568 -7.27 -20.67 21.37
C LYS A 568 -8.46 -21.52 20.94
N LEU A 569 -9.64 -21.03 21.23
CA LEU A 569 -10.90 -21.62 20.75
C LEU A 569 -11.10 -21.23 19.28
N ALA A 570 -11.19 -22.23 18.39
CA ALA A 570 -11.33 -22.00 16.95
C ALA A 570 -12.61 -21.22 16.63
N GLY A 571 -12.51 -20.24 15.73
CA GLY A 571 -13.65 -19.44 15.29
C GLY A 571 -14.16 -18.38 16.30
N VAL A 572 -13.57 -18.23 17.50
CA VAL A 572 -13.99 -17.18 18.44
C VAL A 572 -13.28 -15.85 18.12
N TYR A 573 -14.05 -14.75 18.05
CA TYR A 573 -13.56 -13.40 17.76
C TYR A 573 -14.08 -12.33 18.74
N TYR A 574 -13.37 -11.17 18.82
CA TYR A 574 -13.66 -10.02 19.71
C TYR A 574 -13.95 -8.73 18.90
N GLU A 575 -14.88 -7.88 19.35
CA GLU A 575 -15.64 -6.87 18.58
C GLU A 575 -14.99 -5.46 18.40
N PRO A 576 -15.05 -4.80 17.20
CA PRO A 576 -14.82 -3.35 16.94
C PRO A 576 -16.10 -2.54 16.63
N ARG A 577 -16.06 -1.24 16.25
CA ARG A 577 -17.25 -0.33 16.12
C ARG A 577 -17.57 0.11 14.67
N GLY A 578 -18.85 0.05 14.27
CA GLY A 578 -19.64 0.55 13.10
C GLY A 578 -19.03 0.64 11.66
N THR A 579 -19.46 -0.26 10.73
CA THR A 579 -18.98 -0.29 9.34
C THR A 579 -20.09 -0.79 8.40
N LEU A 580 -20.20 -0.20 7.19
CA LEU A 580 -20.91 -0.77 6.06
C LEU A 580 -19.99 -1.72 5.29
N TYR A 581 -20.48 -2.87 4.90
CA TYR A 581 -19.78 -3.85 4.07
C TYR A 581 -20.54 -4.03 2.76
N GLU A 582 -19.86 -3.78 1.65
CA GLU A 582 -20.42 -3.95 0.31
C GLU A 582 -20.37 -5.43 -0.11
N PRO A 583 -21.45 -6.00 -0.67
CA PRO A 583 -21.43 -7.36 -1.23
C PRO A 583 -20.51 -7.41 -2.47
N HIS A 584 -19.98 -8.58 -2.77
CA HIS A 584 -19.13 -8.90 -3.95
C HIS A 584 -17.78 -8.17 -4.03
N THR A 585 -17.64 -7.01 -3.42
CA THR A 585 -16.38 -6.23 -3.41
C THR A 585 -15.57 -6.46 -2.14
N GLY A 586 -16.24 -6.86 -1.05
CA GLY A 586 -15.63 -6.97 0.28
C GLY A 586 -15.16 -5.63 0.86
N ARG A 587 -15.58 -4.49 0.26
CA ARG A 587 -15.15 -3.14 0.66
C ARG A 587 -15.79 -2.74 1.99
N PRO A 588 -15.02 -2.52 3.07
CA PRO A 588 -15.53 -1.94 4.30
C PRO A 588 -15.54 -0.41 4.19
N VAL A 589 -16.68 0.21 4.51
CA VAL A 589 -16.85 1.67 4.59
C VAL A 589 -17.12 2.03 6.06
N PRO A 590 -16.16 2.64 6.77
CA PRO A 590 -16.36 3.08 8.15
C PRO A 590 -17.50 4.12 8.22
N LEU A 591 -18.41 3.96 9.20
CA LEU A 591 -19.54 4.87 9.38
C LEU A 591 -19.14 6.15 10.15
N GLY A 592 -18.35 7.01 9.48
CA GLY A 592 -18.06 8.37 9.87
C GLY A 592 -18.74 9.39 8.95
N THR A 593 -18.98 10.63 9.40
CA THR A 593 -19.68 11.66 8.60
C THR A 593 -18.97 11.95 7.28
N GLN A 594 -17.66 12.19 7.29
CA GLN A 594 -16.89 12.43 6.06
C GLN A 594 -16.89 11.23 5.10
N GLN A 595 -16.76 10.01 5.62
CA GLN A 595 -16.73 8.81 4.80
C GLN A 595 -18.07 8.52 4.12
N VAL A 596 -19.18 8.93 4.73
CA VAL A 596 -20.53 8.81 4.16
C VAL A 596 -20.79 9.89 3.12
N GLU A 597 -20.31 11.10 3.32
CA GLU A 597 -20.40 12.21 2.34
C GLU A 597 -19.63 11.89 1.04
N ASP A 598 -18.49 11.20 1.14
CA ASP A 598 -17.67 10.78 -0.01
C ASP A 598 -18.12 9.44 -0.60
N TYR A 599 -19.05 8.73 0.02
CA TYR A 599 -19.50 7.42 -0.42
C TYR A 599 -20.62 7.53 -1.47
N HIS A 600 -20.43 6.88 -2.60
CA HIS A 600 -21.40 6.77 -3.67
C HIS A 600 -21.81 5.32 -3.83
N LEU A 601 -23.13 5.10 -3.91
CA LEU A 601 -23.70 3.78 -4.16
C LEU A 601 -23.12 3.20 -5.46
N PRO A 602 -22.39 2.08 -5.42
CA PRO A 602 -21.89 1.48 -6.65
C PRO A 602 -23.06 0.96 -7.48
N PRO A 603 -23.21 1.39 -8.75
CA PRO A 603 -24.35 1.04 -9.56
C PRO A 603 -24.44 -0.49 -9.75
N TRP A 604 -25.65 -1.02 -9.68
CA TRP A 604 -25.95 -2.43 -9.94
C TRP A 604 -25.19 -3.42 -9.04
N THR A 605 -24.87 -3.03 -7.79
CA THR A 605 -24.13 -3.87 -6.86
C THR A 605 -25.06 -4.46 -5.79
N TYR A 606 -25.94 -3.62 -5.24
CA TYR A 606 -26.96 -4.04 -4.29
C TYR A 606 -28.16 -3.09 -4.31
N ASP A 607 -29.33 -3.61 -3.95
CA ASP A 607 -30.59 -2.89 -3.82
C ASP A 607 -31.25 -3.12 -2.45
N LYS A 608 -30.54 -3.81 -1.56
CA LYS A 608 -30.98 -4.15 -0.21
C LYS A 608 -29.90 -3.80 0.80
N ILE A 609 -30.30 -3.42 2.01
CA ILE A 609 -29.40 -3.14 3.13
C ILE A 609 -29.90 -3.87 4.36
N LEU A 610 -29.04 -4.64 5.02
CA LEU A 610 -29.29 -5.21 6.34
C LEU A 610 -28.63 -4.36 7.41
N TYR A 611 -29.43 -3.73 8.25
CA TYR A 611 -28.94 -3.07 9.46
C TYR A 611 -28.98 -4.07 10.63
N ILE A 612 -27.82 -4.41 11.18
CA ILE A 612 -27.75 -5.25 12.38
C ILE A 612 -27.23 -4.44 13.57
N GLU A 613 -27.93 -4.50 14.70
CA GLU A 613 -27.63 -3.75 15.92
C GLU A 613 -26.21 -4.03 16.44
N LYS A 614 -25.73 -5.26 16.29
CA LYS A 614 -24.48 -5.77 16.88
C LYS A 614 -23.39 -5.89 15.83
N GLN A 615 -22.46 -4.96 15.83
CA GLN A 615 -21.29 -4.99 14.94
C GLN A 615 -20.48 -6.29 15.03
N GLY A 616 -20.38 -6.87 16.21
CA GLY A 616 -19.64 -8.10 16.42
C GLY A 616 -20.24 -9.36 15.77
N LEU A 617 -21.42 -9.29 15.14
CA LEU A 617 -21.99 -10.40 14.39
C LEU A 617 -21.56 -10.42 12.91
N TRP A 618 -20.86 -9.41 12.44
CA TRP A 618 -20.39 -9.32 11.06
C TRP A 618 -19.67 -10.59 10.56
N PRO A 619 -18.66 -11.15 11.25
CA PRO A 619 -17.96 -12.33 10.76
C PRO A 619 -18.85 -13.56 10.54
N VAL A 620 -19.98 -13.63 11.27
CA VAL A 620 -20.99 -14.69 11.07
C VAL A 620 -21.74 -14.48 9.77
N LEU A 621 -22.16 -13.22 9.50
CA LEU A 621 -22.90 -12.87 8.29
C LEU A 621 -22.03 -13.00 7.05
N GLU A 622 -20.74 -12.63 7.17
CA GLU A 622 -19.72 -12.80 6.14
C GLU A 622 -19.48 -14.28 5.83
N GLN A 623 -19.26 -15.11 6.85
CA GLN A 623 -19.10 -16.57 6.68
C GLN A 623 -20.33 -17.23 6.04
N ALA A 624 -21.53 -16.73 6.34
CA ALA A 624 -22.77 -17.18 5.74
C ALA A 624 -23.03 -16.60 4.34
N GLN A 625 -22.14 -15.73 3.85
CA GLN A 625 -22.22 -15.02 2.57
C GLN A 625 -23.59 -14.33 2.34
N LEU A 626 -24.17 -13.73 3.40
CA LEU A 626 -25.49 -13.11 3.30
C LEU A 626 -25.50 -11.90 2.37
N GLY A 627 -24.42 -11.11 2.33
CA GLY A 627 -24.31 -9.99 1.41
C GLY A 627 -24.39 -10.44 -0.05
N GLU A 628 -23.53 -11.38 -0.41
CA GLU A 628 -23.41 -11.93 -1.77
C GLU A 628 -24.66 -12.74 -2.18
N ARG A 629 -25.25 -13.45 -1.21
CA ARG A 629 -26.44 -14.27 -1.44
C ARG A 629 -27.66 -13.46 -1.83
N TYR A 630 -27.84 -12.28 -1.21
CA TYR A 630 -29.04 -11.46 -1.40
C TYR A 630 -28.78 -10.16 -2.17
N ASP A 631 -27.57 -9.90 -2.70
CA ASP A 631 -27.11 -8.59 -3.23
C ASP A 631 -27.46 -7.47 -2.24
N MET A 632 -26.94 -7.60 -1.05
CA MET A 632 -27.33 -6.81 0.11
C MET A 632 -26.10 -6.27 0.84
N ALA A 633 -26.01 -4.95 0.98
CA ALA A 633 -25.00 -4.36 1.85
C ALA A 633 -25.35 -4.58 3.33
N ILE A 634 -24.34 -4.78 4.18
CA ILE A 634 -24.56 -5.03 5.60
C ILE A 634 -24.00 -3.87 6.43
N ILE A 635 -24.86 -3.19 7.16
CA ILE A 635 -24.49 -2.18 8.16
C ILE A 635 -24.45 -2.86 9.52
N ALA A 636 -23.24 -3.04 10.05
CA ALA A 636 -23.04 -3.50 11.41
C ALA A 636 -22.94 -2.31 12.37
N GLY A 637 -24.01 -2.05 13.11
CA GLY A 637 -24.17 -0.93 14.03
C GLY A 637 -23.68 -1.23 15.45
N ALA A 638 -23.50 -0.19 16.28
CA ALA A 638 -23.21 -0.31 17.71
C ALA A 638 -24.35 0.30 18.54
N GLY A 639 -25.54 -0.30 18.47
CA GLY A 639 -26.75 0.22 19.10
C GLY A 639 -27.56 1.13 18.16
N PHE A 640 -28.07 2.27 18.66
CA PHE A 640 -28.87 3.20 17.86
C PHE A 640 -28.10 3.70 16.62
N ALA A 641 -28.82 3.80 15.49
CA ALA A 641 -28.27 4.28 14.23
C ALA A 641 -27.65 5.67 14.38
N SER A 642 -26.38 5.80 14.04
CA SER A 642 -25.67 7.08 14.02
C SER A 642 -26.28 8.01 12.98
N VAL A 643 -26.03 9.31 13.07
CA VAL A 643 -26.42 10.28 12.04
C VAL A 643 -25.85 9.84 10.69
N ALA A 644 -24.57 9.44 10.63
CA ALA A 644 -23.94 8.94 9.41
C ALA A 644 -24.64 7.73 8.81
N ALA A 645 -25.06 6.73 9.63
CA ALA A 645 -25.83 5.60 9.13
C ALA A 645 -27.20 6.02 8.57
N ARG A 646 -27.88 6.97 9.20
CA ARG A 646 -29.17 7.50 8.72
C ARG A 646 -29.00 8.32 7.43
N THR A 647 -27.96 9.18 7.35
CA THR A 647 -27.64 9.91 6.11
C THR A 647 -27.36 8.93 4.97
N LEU A 648 -26.58 7.89 5.22
CA LEU A 648 -26.31 6.87 4.21
C LEU A 648 -27.61 6.22 3.72
N LEU A 649 -28.48 5.78 4.62
CA LEU A 649 -29.74 5.13 4.25
C LEU A 649 -30.74 6.06 3.54
N ALA A 650 -30.82 7.34 3.94
CA ALA A 650 -31.82 8.29 3.45
C ALA A 650 -31.36 9.04 2.18
N GLU A 651 -30.08 9.35 2.07
CA GLU A 651 -29.57 10.25 1.04
C GLU A 651 -28.72 9.53 -0.02
N VAL A 652 -27.95 8.51 0.40
CA VAL A 652 -27.03 7.81 -0.52
C VAL A 652 -27.68 6.57 -1.14
N ALA A 653 -28.55 5.89 -0.40
CA ALA A 653 -29.22 4.66 -0.83
C ALA A 653 -30.75 4.71 -0.61
N PRO A 654 -31.46 5.77 -1.06
CA PRO A 654 -32.88 5.96 -0.77
C PRO A 654 -33.81 4.90 -1.39
N ASP A 655 -33.36 4.27 -2.48
CA ASP A 655 -34.14 3.25 -3.20
C ASP A 655 -33.86 1.81 -2.72
N CYS A 656 -32.97 1.63 -1.74
CA CYS A 656 -32.68 0.30 -1.20
C CYS A 656 -33.75 -0.13 -0.19
N THR A 657 -34.14 -1.40 -0.26
CA THR A 657 -34.97 -2.03 0.79
C THR A 657 -34.14 -2.27 2.04
N VAL A 658 -34.53 -1.69 3.17
CA VAL A 658 -33.77 -1.77 4.42
C VAL A 658 -34.41 -2.80 5.36
N PHE A 659 -33.63 -3.80 5.76
CA PHE A 659 -34.00 -4.79 6.78
C PHE A 659 -33.29 -4.46 8.08
N VAL A 660 -33.95 -4.61 9.22
CA VAL A 660 -33.40 -4.32 10.54
C VAL A 660 -33.43 -5.55 11.42
N VAL A 661 -32.29 -5.94 11.96
CA VAL A 661 -32.15 -7.05 12.93
C VAL A 661 -31.68 -6.45 14.25
N HIS A 662 -32.40 -6.78 15.32
CA HIS A 662 -32.18 -6.24 16.66
C HIS A 662 -32.44 -7.25 17.76
N ASP A 663 -31.99 -6.93 18.98
CA ASP A 663 -32.29 -7.71 20.19
C ASP A 663 -33.78 -7.68 20.55
N ALA A 664 -34.25 -8.72 21.24
CA ALA A 664 -35.61 -8.77 21.82
C ALA A 664 -35.66 -7.94 23.12
N ASP A 665 -35.48 -6.62 23.00
CA ASP A 665 -35.57 -5.67 24.13
C ASP A 665 -36.17 -4.32 23.65
N PRO A 666 -36.60 -3.43 24.58
CA PRO A 666 -37.17 -2.13 24.23
C PRO A 666 -36.24 -1.21 23.41
N ALA A 667 -34.90 -1.37 23.55
CA ALA A 667 -33.93 -0.60 22.79
C ALA A 667 -33.86 -1.07 21.34
N GLY A 668 -33.87 -2.39 21.11
CA GLY A 668 -33.89 -3.00 19.79
C GLY A 668 -35.10 -2.60 18.97
N TYR A 669 -36.30 -2.78 19.51
CA TYR A 669 -37.53 -2.32 18.84
C TYR A 669 -37.53 -0.81 18.56
N ASN A 670 -36.95 -0.03 19.45
CA ASN A 670 -36.84 1.42 19.24
C ASN A 670 -35.82 1.78 18.14
N ILE A 671 -34.84 0.91 17.79
CA ILE A 671 -33.93 1.10 16.66
C ILE A 671 -34.71 1.11 15.34
N ALA A 672 -35.55 0.08 15.09
CA ALA A 672 -36.38 0.00 13.89
C ALA A 672 -37.33 1.20 13.77
N LEU A 673 -37.99 1.58 14.86
CA LEU A 673 -38.87 2.77 14.90
C LEU A 673 -38.11 4.08 14.67
N THR A 674 -36.93 4.21 15.27
CA THR A 674 -36.12 5.43 15.11
C THR A 674 -35.64 5.59 13.67
N LEU A 675 -35.39 4.52 12.94
CA LEU A 675 -35.05 4.56 11.52
C LEU A 675 -36.24 5.00 10.66
N ARG A 676 -37.46 4.56 10.99
CA ARG A 676 -38.71 4.91 10.28
C ARG A 676 -39.14 6.37 10.48
N GLU A 677 -38.90 6.91 11.64
CA GLU A 677 -39.42 8.23 12.05
C GLU A 677 -38.41 9.37 11.82
N GLU A 678 -38.97 10.55 11.59
CA GLU A 678 -38.20 11.80 11.64
C GLU A 678 -37.62 12.02 13.04
N THR A 679 -36.42 12.55 13.12
CA THR A 679 -35.80 12.91 14.39
C THR A 679 -35.52 14.40 14.46
N ALA A 680 -35.38 14.95 15.68
CA ALA A 680 -35.05 16.37 15.85
C ALA A 680 -33.76 16.85 15.16
N ARG A 681 -32.88 15.91 14.78
CA ARG A 681 -31.62 16.17 14.05
C ARG A 681 -31.73 15.94 12.55
N MET A 682 -32.77 15.25 12.09
CA MET A 682 -33.05 14.93 10.69
C MET A 682 -34.59 14.95 10.48
N PRO A 683 -35.18 16.15 10.40
CA PRO A 683 -36.66 16.29 10.42
C PRO A 683 -37.34 15.83 9.13
N ASP A 684 -36.63 15.78 8.00
CA ASP A 684 -37.26 15.48 6.69
C ASP A 684 -36.89 14.06 6.18
N HIS A 685 -36.33 13.19 7.03
CA HIS A 685 -35.82 11.89 6.61
C HIS A 685 -36.67 10.74 7.17
N ARG A 686 -37.47 10.13 6.32
CA ARG A 686 -38.16 8.86 6.56
C ARG A 686 -37.45 7.75 5.79
N ILE A 687 -37.22 6.62 6.46
CA ILE A 687 -36.65 5.42 5.84
C ILE A 687 -37.68 4.31 5.99
N ASP A 688 -38.10 3.71 4.87
CA ASP A 688 -38.97 2.54 4.95
C ASP A 688 -38.12 1.30 5.31
N VAL A 689 -38.39 0.70 6.46
CA VAL A 689 -37.64 -0.45 6.97
C VAL A 689 -38.55 -1.64 7.26
N ILE A 690 -38.04 -2.82 6.95
CA ILE A 690 -38.67 -4.10 7.30
C ILE A 690 -37.96 -4.61 8.56
N ASP A 691 -38.74 -4.67 9.65
CA ASP A 691 -38.29 -5.19 10.93
C ASP A 691 -38.31 -6.72 10.92
N ILE A 692 -37.10 -7.31 11.04
CA ILE A 692 -36.87 -8.77 11.13
C ILE A 692 -36.04 -9.12 12.39
N GLY A 693 -36.14 -8.25 13.42
CA GLY A 693 -35.50 -8.46 14.71
C GLY A 693 -36.04 -9.67 15.48
N LEU A 694 -35.30 -10.10 16.48
CA LEU A 694 -35.75 -11.17 17.36
C LEU A 694 -36.90 -10.68 18.25
N THR A 695 -38.01 -11.42 18.28
CA THR A 695 -39.12 -11.18 19.20
C THR A 695 -39.01 -12.08 20.45
N LEU A 696 -39.59 -11.63 21.58
CA LEU A 696 -39.61 -12.49 22.79
C LEU A 696 -40.38 -13.79 22.57
N GLY A 697 -41.43 -13.78 21.72
CA GLY A 697 -42.16 -14.98 21.37
C GLY A 697 -41.35 -16.00 20.58
N GLU A 698 -40.53 -15.54 19.62
CA GLU A 698 -39.58 -16.38 18.88
C GLU A 698 -38.47 -16.90 19.79
N ALA A 699 -37.96 -16.05 20.70
CA ALA A 699 -36.96 -16.46 21.69
C ALA A 699 -37.48 -17.58 22.61
N GLU A 700 -38.75 -17.49 23.08
CA GLU A 700 -39.40 -18.49 23.87
C GLU A 700 -39.59 -19.81 23.08
N ALA A 701 -40.01 -19.72 21.83
CA ALA A 701 -40.19 -20.89 20.94
C ALA A 701 -38.83 -21.59 20.64
N LEU A 702 -37.72 -20.86 20.61
CA LEU A 702 -36.39 -21.40 20.45
C LEU A 702 -35.75 -21.91 21.77
N GLY A 703 -36.49 -21.82 22.90
CA GLY A 703 -36.00 -22.24 24.22
C GLY A 703 -34.87 -21.38 24.79
N LEU A 704 -34.74 -20.11 24.35
CA LEU A 704 -33.71 -19.19 24.83
C LEU A 704 -34.07 -18.71 26.25
N ILE A 705 -33.06 -18.53 27.08
CA ILE A 705 -33.19 -18.10 28.47
C ILE A 705 -33.18 -16.58 28.56
N PRO A 706 -34.26 -15.90 28.95
CA PRO A 706 -34.29 -14.44 29.08
C PRO A 706 -33.35 -13.94 30.17
N GLU A 707 -32.81 -12.74 29.98
CA GLU A 707 -32.14 -11.98 31.01
C GLU A 707 -33.08 -11.02 31.69
N THR A 708 -32.97 -10.92 33.02
CA THR A 708 -33.67 -9.86 33.75
C THR A 708 -32.89 -8.56 33.71
N PHE A 709 -33.56 -7.47 33.43
CA PHE A 709 -33.00 -6.11 33.51
C PHE A 709 -33.95 -5.17 34.26
N THR A 710 -33.35 -4.08 34.79
CA THR A 710 -34.12 -3.10 35.54
C THR A 710 -34.43 -1.88 34.65
N ARG A 711 -35.72 -1.64 34.43
CA ARG A 711 -36.20 -0.46 33.68
C ARG A 711 -36.56 0.66 34.67
N ALA A 712 -35.87 1.77 34.61
CA ALA A 712 -36.06 2.97 35.46
C ALA A 712 -36.98 4.05 34.85
N SER A 713 -37.30 3.97 33.56
CA SER A 713 -38.11 4.93 32.81
C SER A 713 -39.33 4.26 32.16
N GLN A 714 -40.35 5.05 31.82
CA GLN A 714 -41.47 4.56 31.00
C GLN A 714 -40.98 4.18 29.61
N LEU A 715 -41.68 3.19 29.00
CA LEU A 715 -41.47 2.89 27.58
C LEU A 715 -41.91 4.09 26.73
N PRO A 716 -41.20 4.42 25.62
CA PRO A 716 -41.67 5.45 24.71
C PRO A 716 -43.08 5.15 24.22
N ALA A 717 -43.97 6.14 24.26
CA ALA A 717 -45.38 5.95 23.85
C ALA A 717 -45.52 5.42 22.43
N ARG A 718 -44.60 5.80 21.54
CA ARG A 718 -44.52 5.34 20.15
C ARG A 718 -44.20 3.85 20.02
N LEU A 719 -43.56 3.24 21.02
CA LEU A 719 -43.24 1.79 21.03
C LEU A 719 -44.48 0.94 21.32
N LEU A 720 -45.40 1.43 22.15
CA LEU A 720 -46.54 0.66 22.66
C LEU A 720 -47.42 0.01 21.57
N PRO A 721 -47.74 0.66 20.42
CA PRO A 721 -48.53 0.04 19.35
C PRO A 721 -47.85 -1.18 18.68
N HIS A 722 -46.50 -1.23 18.74
CA HIS A 722 -45.69 -2.27 18.08
C HIS A 722 -45.35 -3.47 18.97
N LEU A 723 -45.79 -3.46 20.25
CA LEU A 723 -45.53 -4.53 21.19
C LEU A 723 -46.60 -5.63 21.07
N GLY A 724 -46.14 -6.88 20.97
CA GLY A 724 -47.00 -8.07 21.11
C GLY A 724 -47.46 -8.27 22.55
N GLU A 725 -48.29 -9.29 22.79
CA GLU A 725 -48.82 -9.59 24.11
C GLU A 725 -47.70 -10.04 25.08
N ILE A 726 -46.74 -10.83 24.59
CA ILE A 726 -45.57 -11.30 25.36
C ILE A 726 -44.73 -10.15 25.82
N GLU A 727 -44.35 -9.24 24.93
CA GLU A 727 -43.52 -8.02 25.20
C GLU A 727 -44.26 -7.13 26.22
N ARG A 728 -45.56 -6.89 26.02
CA ARG A 728 -46.35 -6.06 26.93
C ARG A 728 -46.34 -6.62 28.35
N ARG A 729 -46.44 -7.94 28.50
CA ARG A 729 -46.41 -8.66 29.79
C ARG A 729 -45.03 -8.63 30.41
N LEU A 730 -44.01 -9.04 29.68
CA LEU A 730 -42.63 -9.19 30.21
C LEU A 730 -41.94 -7.85 30.41
N TRP A 731 -42.29 -6.84 29.61
CA TRP A 731 -41.75 -5.47 29.80
C TRP A 731 -42.63 -4.59 30.69
N LYS A 732 -43.73 -5.14 31.22
CA LYS A 732 -44.68 -4.42 32.08
C LYS A 732 -45.10 -3.07 31.48
N ALA A 733 -45.54 -3.10 30.24
CA ALA A 733 -45.79 -1.91 29.43
C ALA A 733 -46.82 -0.95 30.02
N ASP A 734 -47.84 -1.50 30.68
CA ASP A 734 -48.97 -0.75 31.26
C ASP A 734 -48.71 -0.26 32.71
N GLN A 735 -47.51 -0.54 33.26
CA GLN A 735 -47.20 -0.11 34.64
C GLN A 735 -46.49 1.24 34.68
N PRO A 736 -47.04 2.23 35.39
CA PRO A 736 -46.35 3.52 35.56
C PRO A 736 -45.13 3.35 36.47
N THR A 737 -43.96 3.76 35.93
CA THR A 737 -42.67 3.67 36.63
C THR A 737 -42.39 4.95 37.43
N SER A 738 -43.25 5.39 38.30
CA SER A 738 -43.03 6.70 38.97
C SER A 738 -42.18 6.67 40.24
N ARG A 739 -41.82 5.50 40.81
CA ARG A 739 -40.88 5.41 41.98
C ARG A 739 -40.23 4.05 42.24
N VAL A 740 -40.54 3.00 41.42
CA VAL A 740 -39.95 1.66 41.61
C VAL A 740 -39.46 1.14 40.22
N SER A 741 -38.19 0.77 40.12
CA SER A 741 -37.65 0.16 38.92
C SER A 741 -38.38 -1.13 38.60
N ALA A 742 -38.98 -1.26 37.43
CA ALA A 742 -39.60 -2.51 36.97
C ALA A 742 -38.53 -3.54 36.57
N ILE A 743 -38.58 -4.73 37.08
CA ILE A 743 -37.80 -5.88 36.61
C ILE A 743 -38.49 -6.44 35.36
N CYS A 744 -37.80 -6.43 34.24
CA CYS A 744 -38.26 -6.85 32.94
C CYS A 744 -37.33 -7.96 32.39
N GLU A 745 -37.78 -8.62 31.33
CA GLU A 745 -37.00 -9.67 30.66
C GLU A 745 -36.61 -9.23 29.24
N ARG A 746 -35.46 -9.68 28.77
CA ARG A 746 -34.97 -9.46 27.42
C ARG A 746 -34.20 -10.68 26.91
N VAL A 747 -34.03 -10.79 25.60
CA VAL A 747 -33.14 -11.77 24.96
C VAL A 747 -32.28 -11.05 23.91
N GLU A 748 -30.98 -11.16 24.03
CA GLU A 748 -30.07 -10.62 23.03
C GLU A 748 -29.83 -11.59 21.88
N LEU A 749 -29.55 -11.10 20.66
CA LEU A 749 -29.22 -11.92 19.48
C LEU A 749 -28.02 -12.86 19.75
N ASN A 750 -27.12 -12.47 20.64
CA ASN A 750 -26.00 -13.32 21.05
C ASN A 750 -26.41 -14.56 21.87
N ALA A 751 -27.65 -14.68 22.30
CA ALA A 751 -28.20 -15.89 22.95
C ALA A 751 -28.46 -17.00 21.92
N LEU A 752 -28.62 -16.64 20.64
CA LEU A 752 -28.72 -17.60 19.54
C LEU A 752 -27.35 -18.25 19.30
N THR A 753 -27.33 -19.53 18.95
CA THR A 753 -26.14 -20.11 18.31
C THR A 753 -25.93 -19.48 16.95
N THR A 754 -24.74 -19.57 16.39
CA THR A 754 -24.42 -19.01 15.07
C THR A 754 -25.37 -19.53 13.99
N LEU A 755 -25.64 -20.84 14.00
CA LEU A 755 -26.54 -21.46 13.04
C LEU A 755 -27.99 -20.96 13.20
N GLN A 756 -28.49 -20.83 14.45
CA GLN A 756 -29.81 -20.28 14.72
C GLN A 756 -29.94 -18.83 14.24
N LEU A 757 -28.94 -18.01 14.46
CA LEU A 757 -28.92 -16.61 13.98
C LEU A 757 -28.99 -16.53 12.46
N VAL A 758 -28.15 -17.28 11.75
CA VAL A 758 -28.14 -17.30 10.27
C VAL A 758 -29.49 -17.84 9.76
N THR A 759 -30.04 -18.89 10.38
CA THR A 759 -31.35 -19.47 9.99
C THR A 759 -32.47 -18.46 10.20
N HIS A 760 -32.48 -17.75 11.33
CA HIS A 760 -33.50 -16.73 11.63
C HIS A 760 -33.50 -15.62 10.58
N ILE A 761 -32.31 -15.05 10.28
CA ILE A 761 -32.17 -13.97 9.29
C ILE A 761 -32.56 -14.47 7.89
N THR A 762 -32.06 -15.62 7.44
CA THR A 762 -32.36 -16.14 6.10
C THR A 762 -33.84 -16.43 5.91
N GLN A 763 -34.50 -17.09 6.87
CA GLN A 763 -35.93 -17.36 6.80
C GLN A 763 -36.76 -16.07 6.79
N ALA A 764 -36.33 -15.02 7.49
CA ALA A 764 -37.02 -13.74 7.47
C ALA A 764 -36.84 -13.05 6.12
N LEU A 765 -35.61 -13.00 5.57
CA LEU A 765 -35.30 -12.44 4.25
C LEU A 765 -36.10 -13.17 3.15
N ASP A 766 -36.13 -14.49 3.18
CA ASP A 766 -36.87 -15.31 2.20
C ASP A 766 -38.39 -15.05 2.27
N ARG A 767 -38.97 -14.92 3.47
CA ARG A 767 -40.38 -14.55 3.67
C ARG A 767 -40.74 -13.18 3.08
N HIS A 768 -39.81 -12.26 3.05
CA HIS A 768 -40.01 -10.93 2.48
C HIS A 768 -39.55 -10.80 1.02
N GLY A 769 -39.22 -11.92 0.36
CA GLY A 769 -38.90 -11.96 -1.07
C GLY A 769 -37.54 -11.32 -1.42
N ALA A 770 -36.57 -11.28 -0.45
CA ALA A 770 -35.25 -10.65 -0.65
C ALA A 770 -34.33 -11.43 -1.60
N THR A 771 -34.74 -12.56 -2.14
CA THR A 771 -33.93 -13.43 -3.02
C THR A 771 -33.70 -12.88 -4.41
N ALA A 772 -34.44 -11.84 -4.85
CA ALA A 772 -34.28 -11.24 -6.15
C ALA A 772 -32.85 -10.60 -6.30
N LYS A 773 -32.17 -10.95 -7.38
CA LYS A 773 -30.82 -10.47 -7.67
C LYS A 773 -30.84 -9.15 -8.43
N VAL A 774 -29.81 -8.32 -8.21
CA VAL A 774 -29.62 -7.05 -8.92
C VAL A 774 -29.05 -7.34 -10.31
N VAL A 775 -29.83 -7.01 -11.33
CA VAL A 775 -29.42 -7.18 -12.73
C VAL A 775 -29.70 -5.89 -13.49
N PRO A 776 -28.70 -5.26 -14.13
CA PRO A 776 -28.88 -4.05 -14.92
C PRO A 776 -29.63 -4.32 -16.22
N ASP A 777 -29.87 -3.26 -16.99
CA ASP A 777 -30.41 -3.37 -18.34
C ASP A 777 -29.44 -4.08 -19.32
N ALA A 778 -29.98 -4.55 -20.45
CA ALA A 778 -29.21 -5.29 -21.45
C ALA A 778 -28.01 -4.51 -22.00
N ALA A 779 -28.13 -3.18 -22.12
CA ALA A 779 -27.04 -2.33 -22.63
C ALA A 779 -25.86 -2.31 -21.65
N THR A 780 -26.14 -2.16 -20.36
CA THR A 780 -25.11 -2.19 -19.29
C THR A 780 -24.43 -3.56 -19.20
N ILE A 781 -25.19 -4.66 -19.26
CA ILE A 781 -24.64 -6.03 -19.24
C ILE A 781 -23.73 -6.25 -20.46
N THR A 782 -24.20 -5.84 -21.65
CA THR A 782 -23.43 -6.00 -22.89
C THR A 782 -22.16 -5.15 -22.88
N ALA A 783 -22.23 -3.91 -22.36
CA ALA A 783 -21.08 -3.04 -22.22
C ALA A 783 -20.03 -3.63 -21.26
N GLU A 784 -20.46 -4.17 -20.12
CA GLU A 784 -19.56 -4.84 -19.17
C GLU A 784 -18.95 -6.11 -19.77
N ALA A 785 -19.75 -6.95 -20.45
CA ALA A 785 -19.26 -8.14 -21.14
C ALA A 785 -18.21 -7.78 -22.19
N ALA A 786 -18.50 -6.76 -23.02
CA ALA A 786 -17.56 -6.27 -24.03
C ALA A 786 -16.26 -5.71 -23.41
N SER A 787 -16.38 -5.00 -22.29
CA SER A 787 -15.22 -4.51 -21.53
C SER A 787 -14.34 -5.66 -21.02
N ARG A 788 -14.95 -6.72 -20.46
CA ARG A 788 -14.23 -7.89 -19.94
C ARG A 788 -13.62 -8.75 -21.04
N ILE A 789 -14.31 -8.92 -22.17
CA ILE A 789 -13.74 -9.57 -23.36
C ILE A 789 -12.50 -8.78 -23.80
N ARG A 790 -12.63 -7.46 -23.97
CA ARG A 790 -11.51 -6.59 -24.39
C ARG A 790 -10.32 -6.72 -23.44
N ALA A 791 -10.56 -6.64 -22.13
CA ALA A 791 -9.49 -6.80 -21.12
C ALA A 791 -8.80 -8.16 -21.21
N ARG A 792 -9.58 -9.23 -21.43
CA ARG A 792 -9.03 -10.59 -21.55
C ARG A 792 -8.29 -10.80 -22.86
N VAL A 793 -8.83 -10.26 -23.97
CA VAL A 793 -8.15 -10.24 -25.28
C VAL A 793 -6.87 -9.41 -25.18
N SER A 794 -6.92 -8.21 -24.56
CA SER A 794 -5.73 -7.38 -24.33
C SER A 794 -4.67 -8.12 -23.52
N SER A 795 -5.06 -8.80 -22.43
CA SER A 795 -4.13 -9.61 -21.62
C SER A 795 -3.49 -10.75 -22.43
N ARG A 796 -4.28 -11.39 -23.30
CA ARG A 796 -3.78 -12.47 -24.18
C ARG A 796 -2.87 -11.96 -25.28
N ILE A 797 -3.21 -10.83 -25.86
CA ILE A 797 -2.37 -10.11 -26.84
C ILE A 797 -1.08 -9.63 -26.16
N ASP A 798 -1.18 -9.10 -24.95
CA ASP A 798 -0.05 -8.62 -24.15
C ASP A 798 1.01 -9.71 -23.88
N GLU A 799 0.62 -10.95 -23.76
CA GLU A 799 1.54 -12.08 -23.63
C GLU A 799 2.35 -12.32 -24.92
N VAL A 800 1.80 -11.96 -26.07
CA VAL A 800 2.34 -12.35 -27.39
C VAL A 800 2.91 -11.17 -28.19
N LEU A 801 2.38 -9.94 -28.04
CA LEU A 801 2.59 -8.86 -29.02
C LEU A 801 2.92 -7.46 -28.46
N ARG A 802 3.33 -7.31 -27.22
CA ARG A 802 3.59 -5.99 -26.58
C ARG A 802 4.41 -4.97 -27.37
N GLU A 803 4.94 -5.30 -28.51
CA GLU A 803 6.01 -4.53 -29.16
C GLU A 803 5.72 -4.04 -30.57
N LEU A 804 4.71 -4.55 -31.24
CA LEU A 804 4.54 -4.29 -32.67
C LEU A 804 3.25 -3.61 -33.08
N ILE A 805 2.23 -3.58 -32.23
CA ILE A 805 0.88 -3.14 -32.59
C ILE A 805 0.26 -2.34 -31.44
N ASP A 806 -0.61 -1.37 -31.76
CA ASP A 806 -1.46 -0.71 -30.78
C ASP A 806 -2.47 -1.72 -30.21
N VAL A 807 -2.09 -2.28 -29.06
CA VAL A 807 -2.80 -3.38 -28.38
C VAL A 807 -4.23 -2.99 -28.01
N ASP A 808 -4.47 -1.72 -27.66
CA ASP A 808 -5.79 -1.24 -27.27
C ASP A 808 -6.75 -1.20 -28.44
N ILE A 809 -6.30 -0.74 -29.62
CA ILE A 809 -7.12 -0.73 -30.84
C ILE A 809 -7.43 -2.15 -31.30
N LEU A 810 -6.46 -3.05 -31.26
CA LEU A 810 -6.66 -4.44 -31.65
C LEU A 810 -7.60 -5.18 -30.70
N ALA A 811 -7.46 -5.00 -29.40
CA ALA A 811 -8.35 -5.58 -28.40
C ALA A 811 -9.78 -5.06 -28.50
N LEU A 812 -9.97 -3.77 -28.86
CA LEU A 812 -11.27 -3.19 -29.17
C LEU A 812 -11.93 -3.87 -30.38
N THR A 813 -11.16 -4.09 -31.43
CA THR A 813 -11.67 -4.68 -32.68
C THR A 813 -12.09 -6.13 -32.50
N ILE A 814 -11.19 -6.96 -31.95
CA ILE A 814 -11.45 -8.38 -31.67
C ILE A 814 -12.55 -8.54 -30.62
N GLY A 815 -12.53 -7.74 -29.55
CA GLY A 815 -13.56 -7.79 -28.52
C GLY A 815 -14.95 -7.42 -29.03
N ALA A 816 -15.05 -6.45 -29.95
CA ALA A 816 -16.31 -6.11 -30.60
C ALA A 816 -16.82 -7.26 -31.49
N GLU A 817 -15.94 -7.93 -32.24
CA GLU A 817 -16.28 -9.08 -33.07
C GLU A 817 -16.78 -10.26 -32.24
N ILE A 818 -16.09 -10.63 -31.16
CA ILE A 818 -16.51 -11.70 -30.23
C ILE A 818 -17.87 -11.35 -29.61
N THR A 819 -18.05 -10.08 -29.18
CA THR A 819 -19.31 -9.63 -28.58
C THR A 819 -20.48 -9.69 -29.57
N ALA A 820 -20.24 -9.39 -30.85
CA ALA A 820 -21.26 -9.44 -31.89
C ALA A 820 -21.68 -10.87 -32.27
N GLN A 821 -20.79 -11.84 -32.10
CA GLN A 821 -21.03 -13.28 -32.33
C GLN A 821 -21.66 -14.01 -31.14
N ALA A 822 -21.54 -13.46 -29.95
CA ALA A 822 -22.07 -14.06 -28.72
C ALA A 822 -23.60 -13.90 -28.64
N GLU A 823 -24.26 -14.82 -27.89
CA GLU A 823 -25.70 -14.71 -27.62
C GLU A 823 -26.06 -13.38 -26.91
N PRO A 824 -27.16 -12.70 -27.32
CA PRO A 824 -27.59 -11.45 -26.68
C PRO A 824 -27.84 -11.65 -25.17
N LEU A 825 -27.20 -10.81 -24.37
CA LEU A 825 -27.37 -10.82 -22.93
C LEU A 825 -28.61 -10.00 -22.54
N THR A 826 -29.71 -10.68 -22.13
CA THR A 826 -30.88 -10.01 -21.58
C THR A 826 -30.89 -10.07 -20.06
N PRO A 827 -31.51 -9.09 -19.37
CA PRO A 827 -31.65 -9.11 -17.91
C PRO A 827 -32.29 -10.39 -17.38
N GLU A 828 -33.27 -10.93 -18.10
CA GLU A 828 -33.98 -12.15 -17.74
C GLU A 828 -33.09 -13.39 -17.84
N ALA A 829 -32.29 -13.49 -18.90
CA ALA A 829 -31.34 -14.58 -19.08
C ALA A 829 -30.26 -14.58 -17.98
N VAL A 830 -29.74 -13.40 -17.65
CA VAL A 830 -28.74 -13.25 -16.58
C VAL A 830 -29.35 -13.62 -15.22
N ARG A 831 -30.55 -13.13 -14.89
CA ARG A 831 -31.26 -13.51 -13.64
C ARG A 831 -31.44 -15.01 -13.53
N ALA A 832 -31.94 -15.65 -14.58
CA ALA A 832 -32.18 -17.10 -14.58
C ALA A 832 -30.91 -17.92 -14.32
N ARG A 833 -29.72 -17.36 -14.58
CA ARG A 833 -28.42 -18.04 -14.37
C ARG A 833 -27.86 -17.78 -12.97
N ILE A 834 -28.00 -16.54 -12.45
CA ILE A 834 -27.37 -16.18 -11.17
C ILE A 834 -28.26 -16.47 -9.95
N GLU A 835 -29.58 -16.39 -10.05
CA GLU A 835 -30.50 -16.70 -8.93
C GLU A 835 -30.37 -18.13 -8.38
N PRO A 836 -30.19 -19.18 -9.22
CA PRO A 836 -29.91 -20.52 -8.70
C PRO A 836 -28.45 -20.72 -8.23
N ALA A 837 -27.52 -19.90 -8.71
CA ALA A 837 -26.07 -20.06 -8.53
C ALA A 837 -25.49 -19.15 -7.43
N LEU A 838 -26.28 -18.89 -6.37
CA LEU A 838 -25.82 -18.11 -5.21
C LEU A 838 -24.47 -18.65 -4.69
N PRO A 839 -23.51 -17.76 -4.35
CA PRO A 839 -23.57 -16.31 -4.13
C PRO A 839 -23.07 -15.44 -5.32
N ILE A 840 -23.16 -15.87 -6.53
CA ILE A 840 -22.61 -15.19 -7.72
C ILE A 840 -23.49 -13.97 -8.10
N ASP A 841 -22.87 -12.79 -8.27
CA ASP A 841 -23.52 -11.59 -8.80
C ASP A 841 -23.43 -11.54 -10.35
N TRP A 842 -24.14 -10.59 -10.96
CA TRP A 842 -24.15 -10.41 -12.40
C TRP A 842 -22.75 -10.08 -12.99
N ARG A 843 -21.91 -9.32 -12.26
CA ARG A 843 -20.54 -8.99 -12.69
C ARG A 843 -19.66 -10.23 -12.70
N THR A 844 -19.70 -11.03 -11.64
CA THR A 844 -18.94 -12.27 -11.55
C THR A 844 -19.38 -13.25 -12.64
N TRP A 845 -20.70 -13.39 -12.85
CA TRP A 845 -21.22 -14.23 -13.92
C TRP A 845 -20.82 -13.72 -15.31
N THR A 846 -20.91 -12.40 -15.59
CA THR A 846 -20.44 -11.79 -16.83
C THR A 846 -18.96 -12.04 -17.07
N GLY A 847 -18.13 -12.06 -16.01
CA GLY A 847 -16.73 -12.43 -16.11
C GLY A 847 -16.47 -13.89 -16.53
N ILE A 848 -17.27 -14.81 -15.98
CA ILE A 848 -17.23 -16.26 -16.33
C ILE A 848 -17.70 -16.43 -17.79
N TRP A 849 -18.80 -15.78 -18.17
CA TRP A 849 -19.32 -15.80 -19.52
C TRP A 849 -18.32 -15.24 -20.55
N ALA A 850 -17.73 -14.07 -20.25
CA ALA A 850 -16.72 -13.45 -21.11
C ALA A 850 -15.46 -14.34 -21.25
N ALA A 851 -15.04 -15.03 -20.19
CA ALA A 851 -13.94 -15.97 -20.25
C ALA A 851 -14.25 -17.14 -21.21
N SER A 852 -15.45 -17.71 -21.12
CA SER A 852 -15.89 -18.78 -22.01
C SER A 852 -16.05 -18.32 -23.47
N ALA A 853 -16.55 -17.10 -23.69
CA ALA A 853 -16.68 -16.53 -25.04
C ALA A 853 -15.31 -16.31 -25.71
N VAL A 854 -14.31 -15.84 -24.96
CA VAL A 854 -12.92 -15.67 -25.44
C VAL A 854 -12.27 -17.03 -25.72
N GLU A 855 -12.47 -18.03 -24.85
CA GLU A 855 -11.95 -19.38 -25.04
C GLU A 855 -12.53 -20.07 -26.30
N GLN A 856 -13.82 -19.86 -26.56
CA GLN A 856 -14.49 -20.37 -27.78
C GLN A 856 -14.07 -19.64 -29.06
N ALA A 857 -13.53 -18.45 -28.95
CA ALA A 857 -13.11 -17.59 -30.07
C ALA A 857 -11.58 -17.59 -30.29
N ASP A 858 -10.83 -18.55 -29.75
CA ASP A 858 -9.36 -18.57 -29.82
C ASP A 858 -8.82 -18.58 -31.25
N ASP A 859 -9.49 -19.29 -32.18
CA ASP A 859 -9.17 -19.28 -33.61
C ASP A 859 -9.37 -17.89 -34.24
N VAL A 860 -10.46 -17.18 -33.90
CA VAL A 860 -10.75 -15.83 -34.40
C VAL A 860 -9.71 -14.82 -33.89
N ILE A 861 -9.33 -14.97 -32.63
CA ILE A 861 -8.28 -14.13 -32.03
C ILE A 861 -6.97 -14.35 -32.73
N THR A 862 -6.60 -15.63 -32.96
CA THR A 862 -5.35 -16.02 -33.61
C THR A 862 -5.27 -15.55 -35.05
N ASP A 863 -6.33 -15.72 -35.81
CA ASP A 863 -6.39 -15.31 -37.25
C ASP A 863 -6.34 -13.79 -37.38
N THR A 864 -7.10 -13.04 -36.58
CA THR A 864 -7.11 -11.58 -36.63
C THR A 864 -5.74 -11.02 -36.18
N LEU A 865 -5.11 -11.62 -35.18
CA LEU A 865 -3.76 -11.32 -34.76
C LEU A 865 -2.72 -11.54 -35.87
N HIS A 866 -2.79 -12.66 -36.57
CA HIS A 866 -1.90 -12.97 -37.71
C HIS A 866 -2.07 -11.97 -38.89
N VAL A 867 -3.30 -11.47 -39.11
CA VAL A 867 -3.56 -10.42 -40.11
C VAL A 867 -2.96 -9.09 -39.64
N ALA A 868 -3.18 -8.70 -38.43
CA ALA A 868 -2.67 -7.44 -37.87
C ALA A 868 -1.13 -7.42 -37.81
N ILE A 869 -0.50 -8.52 -37.42
CA ILE A 869 0.97 -8.67 -37.44
C ILE A 869 1.50 -8.53 -38.85
N ARG A 870 0.88 -9.20 -39.84
CA ARG A 870 1.30 -9.09 -41.23
C ARG A 870 1.14 -7.66 -41.80
N GLN A 871 0.10 -6.93 -41.36
CA GLN A 871 -0.11 -5.54 -41.76
C GLN A 871 0.93 -4.61 -41.10
N ALA A 872 1.25 -4.80 -39.84
CA ALA A 872 2.26 -4.02 -39.13
C ALA A 872 3.68 -4.30 -39.65
N MET A 873 3.96 -5.52 -40.08
CA MET A 873 5.25 -5.86 -40.69
C MET A 873 5.37 -5.37 -42.14
N ALA A 874 4.26 -5.01 -42.80
CA ALA A 874 4.22 -4.47 -44.16
C ALA A 874 4.23 -2.94 -44.18
N ALA A 875 3.91 -2.28 -43.06
CA ALA A 875 3.99 -0.83 -42.86
C ALA A 875 5.36 -0.42 -42.26
#